data_5676d4b1b55b2702fc565043f6960a81
#
_entry.id   5676d4b1b55b2702fc565043f6960a81
#
_cell.length_a   1.000
_cell.length_b   1.000
_cell.length_c   1.000
_cell.angle_alpha   90.00
_cell.angle_beta   90.00
_cell.angle_gamma   90.00
#
_symmetry.space_group_name_H-M   'P 1'
#
loop_
_entity.id
_entity.type
_entity.pdbx_description
1 polymer ?
#
loop_
_entity_poly.entity_id
_entity_poly.type
_entity_poly.pdbx_seq_one_letter_code
_entity_poly.pdbx_strand_id
1 'polypeptide(L)'
;MKLSVVIPVYGPWQAQRVLDSLLPLEPFEILVCDSSPVPTPLPAHPLVHLLHLPERAYPGAARNAGWKRAQGEYVLFVDADVVLTQDARHFVDRHLASGPRDMAFGLYTSDCADYNSISKFIVTVQRHRFEKEFSRHYFRYGQSSHVLMRRDLYKQIGFFNPHLRMHEDKEICIRAINAGVDINVYADFLADHIKIFSFSSLMQDHCHKAFLAEEVQQDSPDVFNKVENQLSTRYKASLIASCALPCLLLLMTVCGYLSINHMLISQLMVFLSPLIAAHEIFSVSAFREKITGLLLWPCLGVAVCLGVVLAKCKSRWRWLENRWLDVKGLVRLGLRAVFRRGMPLSIVHFMTSRCNLRCEHCFYKETLDLKDPGEQSLLQLDKTTREIGNVLWYALGGGEPFLRDDLHKIHGLIMKNCQPMMVSIPTNGWYTDKTYLRTLEMLQQMRRGALTVQISVDGPEAMHDEIRGQHSWMHLLKTWHKLKELQRIYPQLSLGIITVVNGTNAHVYPDFIDDIVHTFQPNQISVNLVRNVESGAKQVSIPVLDAYKKAIERYEWHMANRSLLAFSYFGGVVVRAKEALQKELIYRVMRYDEFVTPCTAGGLSYVIWEDGRVNACEVLPDVVGNVLGDAPENNFRNIVKNSAAKALRKKIVQEKCRCSYECAMTTNTLFSWPLAGRLWGNVLRGENRKILPDQKIV
;
A
#
# COMPACT_ATOMS: atom_id res chain seq x y z
N MET A 1 -1.22 21.55 -28.91
CA MET A 1 -1.28 21.09 -27.48
C MET A 1 0.10 21.18 -26.88
N LYS A 2 0.25 21.54 -25.60
CA LYS A 2 1.57 21.69 -24.96
C LYS A 2 2.08 20.32 -24.48
N LEU A 3 3.28 19.91 -24.92
CA LEU A 3 3.94 18.67 -24.56
C LEU A 3 5.11 18.95 -23.61
N SER A 4 5.14 18.33 -22.44
CA SER A 4 6.34 18.24 -21.60
C SER A 4 7.01 16.89 -21.82
N VAL A 5 8.33 16.87 -21.96
CA VAL A 5 9.11 15.63 -22.00
C VAL A 5 9.81 15.42 -20.66
N VAL A 6 9.82 14.21 -20.13
CA VAL A 6 10.46 13.86 -18.86
C VAL A 6 11.45 12.73 -19.08
N ILE A 7 12.72 12.96 -18.72
CA ILE A 7 13.82 12.00 -18.90
C ILE A 7 14.38 11.64 -17.51
N PRO A 8 14.14 10.41 -16.98
CA PRO A 8 14.78 9.94 -15.77
C PRO A 8 16.24 9.55 -16.04
N VAL A 9 17.18 10.06 -15.25
CA VAL A 9 18.62 9.81 -15.44
C VAL A 9 19.26 9.31 -14.14
N TYR A 10 20.13 8.29 -14.28
CA TYR A 10 21.07 7.87 -13.25
C TYR A 10 22.34 7.29 -13.88
N GLY A 11 23.46 7.96 -13.69
CA GLY A 11 24.76 7.62 -14.30
C GLY A 11 24.98 8.25 -15.68
N PRO A 12 26.07 7.90 -16.36
CA PRO A 12 26.41 8.47 -17.64
C PRO A 12 25.42 8.07 -18.74
N TRP A 13 25.05 9.02 -19.60
CA TRP A 13 24.14 8.80 -20.73
C TRP A 13 24.54 9.66 -21.94
N GLN A 14 23.97 9.35 -23.11
CA GLN A 14 24.26 10.07 -24.37
C GLN A 14 23.31 11.26 -24.54
N ALA A 15 23.47 12.29 -23.67
CA ALA A 15 22.54 13.41 -23.57
C ALA A 15 22.24 14.08 -24.92
N GLN A 16 23.30 14.41 -25.70
CA GLN A 16 23.13 15.09 -26.99
C GLN A 16 22.24 14.27 -27.94
N ARG A 17 22.52 12.98 -28.09
CA ARG A 17 21.82 12.09 -29.02
C ARG A 17 20.34 11.91 -28.67
N VAL A 18 20.04 11.77 -27.37
CA VAL A 18 18.64 11.65 -26.92
C VAL A 18 17.90 12.96 -27.13
N LEU A 19 18.51 14.10 -26.76
CA LEU A 19 17.90 15.42 -26.92
C LEU A 19 17.69 15.77 -28.40
N ASP A 20 18.63 15.46 -29.29
CA ASP A 20 18.49 15.68 -30.74
C ASP A 20 17.32 14.91 -31.36
N SER A 21 16.91 13.79 -30.74
CA SER A 21 15.72 13.06 -31.15
C SER A 21 14.39 13.66 -30.66
N LEU A 22 14.44 14.47 -29.62
CA LEU A 22 13.25 15.03 -28.94
C LEU A 22 12.97 16.49 -29.33
N LEU A 23 14.01 17.28 -29.58
CA LEU A 23 13.87 18.69 -29.93
C LEU A 23 13.00 18.95 -31.16
N PRO A 24 13.03 18.10 -32.23
CA PRO A 24 12.14 18.25 -33.39
C PRO A 24 10.65 18.08 -33.10
N LEU A 25 10.25 17.59 -31.92
CA LEU A 25 8.85 17.59 -31.45
C LEU A 25 8.36 18.98 -31.02
N GLU A 26 9.24 19.97 -30.99
CA GLU A 26 8.94 21.32 -30.48
C GLU A 26 8.24 21.29 -29.12
N PRO A 27 8.78 20.53 -28.11
CA PRO A 27 8.12 20.40 -26.83
C PRO A 27 8.08 21.74 -26.10
N PHE A 28 7.09 21.91 -25.23
CA PHE A 28 7.02 23.09 -24.35
C PHE A 28 8.22 23.15 -23.40
N GLU A 29 8.67 21.99 -22.92
CA GLU A 29 9.83 21.83 -22.05
C GLU A 29 10.35 20.38 -22.07
N ILE A 30 11.65 20.20 -21.77
CA ILE A 30 12.28 18.91 -21.53
C ILE A 30 12.86 18.93 -20.11
N LEU A 31 12.32 18.10 -19.23
CA LEU A 31 12.72 17.98 -17.83
C LEU A 31 13.64 16.77 -17.64
N VAL A 32 14.92 17.01 -17.46
CA VAL A 32 15.93 15.98 -17.19
C VAL A 32 16.01 15.78 -15.68
N CYS A 33 15.49 14.67 -15.19
CA CYS A 33 15.43 14.33 -13.76
C CYS A 33 16.62 13.43 -13.39
N ASP A 34 17.74 14.05 -13.04
CA ASP A 34 19.00 13.37 -12.79
C ASP A 34 19.22 13.15 -11.28
N SER A 35 19.36 11.89 -10.88
CA SER A 35 19.66 11.45 -9.51
C SER A 35 21.10 10.92 -9.36
N SER A 36 21.96 11.18 -10.32
CA SER A 36 23.38 10.84 -10.24
C SER A 36 24.09 11.67 -9.16
N PRO A 37 25.10 11.12 -8.49
CA PRO A 37 25.91 11.89 -7.52
C PRO A 37 26.53 13.15 -8.14
N VAL A 38 26.94 13.05 -9.39
CA VAL A 38 27.41 14.17 -10.22
C VAL A 38 26.58 14.14 -11.51
N PRO A 39 25.71 15.13 -11.74
CA PRO A 39 24.89 15.17 -12.94
C PRO A 39 25.72 15.28 -14.20
N THR A 40 25.30 14.63 -15.28
CA THR A 40 25.90 14.80 -16.59
C THR A 40 25.65 16.22 -17.10
N PRO A 41 26.67 16.96 -17.57
CA PRO A 41 26.48 18.26 -18.19
C PRO A 41 25.51 18.18 -19.37
N LEU A 42 24.53 19.08 -19.41
CA LEU A 42 23.53 19.14 -20.47
C LEU A 42 23.96 20.18 -21.52
N PRO A 43 23.62 19.95 -22.81
CA PRO A 43 23.72 20.99 -23.82
C PRO A 43 22.89 22.21 -23.43
N ALA A 44 23.42 23.41 -23.64
CA ALA A 44 22.69 24.64 -23.39
C ALA A 44 21.55 24.80 -24.42
N HIS A 45 20.32 24.63 -23.95
CA HIS A 45 19.13 24.81 -24.77
C HIS A 45 17.99 25.39 -23.93
N PRO A 46 17.24 26.40 -24.42
CA PRO A 46 16.21 27.09 -23.61
C PRO A 46 15.07 26.20 -23.13
N LEU A 47 14.77 25.11 -23.83
CA LEU A 47 13.70 24.17 -23.48
C LEU A 47 14.17 23.04 -22.54
N VAL A 48 15.49 22.89 -22.30
CA VAL A 48 16.04 21.78 -21.50
C VAL A 48 16.34 22.25 -20.09
N HIS A 49 15.69 21.64 -19.12
CA HIS A 49 15.80 21.98 -17.69
C HIS A 49 16.30 20.80 -16.89
N LEU A 50 17.43 20.99 -16.18
CA LEU A 50 17.93 20.00 -15.24
C LEU A 50 17.18 20.09 -13.91
N LEU A 51 16.61 18.97 -13.48
CA LEU A 51 16.07 18.76 -12.14
C LEU A 51 16.97 17.77 -11.41
N HIS A 52 17.97 18.29 -10.69
CA HIS A 52 18.87 17.44 -9.90
C HIS A 52 18.16 16.95 -8.63
N LEU A 53 18.21 15.64 -8.41
CA LEU A 53 17.65 14.96 -7.24
C LEU A 53 18.82 14.60 -6.32
N PRO A 54 18.85 15.12 -5.05
CA PRO A 54 20.03 14.99 -4.18
C PRO A 54 20.30 13.56 -3.71
N GLU A 55 19.29 12.69 -3.78
CA GLU A 55 19.40 11.28 -3.42
C GLU A 55 19.13 10.41 -4.64
N ARG A 56 19.73 9.21 -4.66
CA ARG A 56 19.48 8.23 -5.70
C ARG A 56 18.00 7.89 -5.79
N ALA A 57 17.38 8.23 -6.91
CA ALA A 57 15.99 7.92 -7.22
C ALA A 57 15.88 6.71 -8.15
N TYR A 58 14.92 5.82 -7.86
CA TYR A 58 14.53 4.78 -8.81
C TYR A 58 13.75 5.40 -9.99
N PRO A 59 13.62 4.69 -11.14
CA PRO A 59 13.01 5.28 -12.33
C PRO A 59 11.65 5.91 -12.08
N GLY A 60 10.76 5.24 -11.34
CA GLY A 60 9.45 5.77 -10.99
C GLY A 60 9.51 7.06 -10.17
N ALA A 61 10.44 7.17 -9.21
CA ALA A 61 10.64 8.37 -8.41
C ALA A 61 11.17 9.54 -9.25
N ALA A 62 12.11 9.28 -10.15
CA ALA A 62 12.66 10.30 -11.05
C ALA A 62 11.59 10.79 -12.04
N ARG A 63 10.79 9.88 -12.65
CA ARG A 63 9.65 10.27 -13.50
C ARG A 63 8.62 11.10 -12.75
N ASN A 64 8.33 10.77 -11.49
CA ASN A 64 7.41 11.53 -10.65
C ASN A 64 7.89 12.96 -10.39
N ALA A 65 9.18 13.17 -10.19
CA ALA A 65 9.76 14.49 -10.00
C ALA A 65 9.50 15.39 -11.21
N GLY A 66 9.73 14.87 -12.42
CA GLY A 66 9.43 15.54 -13.67
C GLY A 66 7.93 15.73 -13.88
N TRP A 67 7.12 14.67 -13.67
CA TRP A 67 5.67 14.73 -13.86
C TRP A 67 5.00 15.81 -13.00
N LYS A 68 5.42 15.94 -11.74
CA LYS A 68 4.92 16.97 -10.81
C LYS A 68 5.27 18.39 -11.24
N ARG A 69 6.39 18.55 -11.96
CA ARG A 69 6.86 19.85 -12.42
C ARG A 69 6.37 20.19 -13.84
N ALA A 70 6.01 19.19 -14.63
CA ALA A 70 5.54 19.35 -15.99
C ALA A 70 4.37 20.36 -16.09
N GLN A 71 4.44 21.26 -17.07
CA GLN A 71 3.44 22.29 -17.33
C GLN A 71 2.62 22.01 -18.59
N GLY A 72 3.09 21.09 -19.45
CA GLY A 72 2.37 20.65 -20.62
C GLY A 72 1.03 19.99 -20.29
N GLU A 73 0.16 19.91 -21.25
CA GLU A 73 -1.14 19.23 -21.19
C GLU A 73 -0.94 17.70 -21.27
N TYR A 74 0.10 17.31 -22.00
CA TYR A 74 0.57 15.93 -22.15
C TYR A 74 2.01 15.79 -21.64
N VAL A 75 2.35 14.59 -21.19
CA VAL A 75 3.69 14.22 -20.75
C VAL A 75 4.15 13.03 -21.58
N LEU A 76 5.33 13.18 -22.19
CA LEU A 76 6.06 12.10 -22.83
C LEU A 76 7.23 11.72 -21.91
N PHE A 77 7.19 10.51 -21.34
CA PHE A 77 8.33 9.93 -20.65
C PHE A 77 9.23 9.25 -21.66
N VAL A 78 10.53 9.48 -21.56
CA VAL A 78 11.55 8.84 -22.41
C VAL A 78 12.75 8.47 -21.54
N ASP A 79 13.21 7.23 -21.61
CA ASP A 79 14.38 6.80 -20.83
C ASP A 79 15.70 7.38 -21.44
N ALA A 80 16.71 7.54 -20.61
CA ALA A 80 17.97 8.17 -20.98
C ALA A 80 18.82 7.39 -22.02
N ASP A 81 18.42 6.15 -22.33
CA ASP A 81 19.02 5.27 -23.33
C ASP A 81 18.12 5.00 -24.53
N VAL A 82 17.15 5.89 -24.78
CA VAL A 82 16.13 5.79 -25.82
C VAL A 82 16.21 6.98 -26.77
N VAL A 83 16.27 6.71 -28.07
CA VAL A 83 16.29 7.70 -29.16
C VAL A 83 15.07 7.50 -30.03
N LEU A 84 14.20 8.49 -30.12
CA LEU A 84 12.99 8.42 -30.95
C LEU A 84 13.35 8.42 -32.44
N THR A 85 12.71 7.53 -33.21
CA THR A 85 12.82 7.53 -34.68
C THR A 85 11.99 8.65 -35.29
N GLN A 86 12.16 8.89 -36.59
CA GLN A 86 11.33 9.84 -37.31
C GLN A 86 9.85 9.44 -37.31
N ASP A 87 9.56 8.12 -37.42
CA ASP A 87 8.19 7.59 -37.36
C ASP A 87 7.54 7.88 -36.01
N ALA A 88 8.30 7.69 -34.91
CA ALA A 88 7.80 8.01 -33.56
C ALA A 88 7.45 9.48 -33.40
N ARG A 89 8.24 10.37 -33.99
CA ARG A 89 7.92 11.81 -33.98
C ARG A 89 6.63 12.12 -34.72
N HIS A 90 6.47 11.60 -35.93
CA HIS A 90 5.22 11.71 -36.69
C HIS A 90 4.03 11.11 -35.95
N PHE A 91 4.24 10.00 -35.23
CA PHE A 91 3.21 9.42 -34.37
C PHE A 91 2.79 10.38 -33.27
N VAL A 92 3.75 10.93 -32.49
CA VAL A 92 3.46 11.85 -31.40
C VAL A 92 2.65 13.04 -31.88
N ASP A 93 3.05 13.65 -33.00
CA ASP A 93 2.36 14.82 -33.56
C ASP A 93 0.91 14.50 -33.95
N ARG A 94 0.70 13.39 -34.66
CA ARG A 94 -0.66 12.93 -35.05
C ARG A 94 -1.50 12.55 -33.85
N HIS A 95 -0.89 11.85 -32.89
CA HIS A 95 -1.58 11.36 -31.71
C HIS A 95 -2.03 12.54 -30.81
N LEU A 96 -1.16 13.52 -30.60
CA LEU A 96 -1.52 14.74 -29.87
C LEU A 96 -2.65 15.50 -30.58
N ALA A 97 -2.63 15.60 -31.92
CA ALA A 97 -3.68 16.28 -32.68
C ALA A 97 -5.07 15.65 -32.49
N SER A 98 -5.14 14.34 -32.20
CA SER A 98 -6.40 13.63 -31.92
C SER A 98 -6.95 13.85 -30.49
N GLY A 99 -6.18 14.47 -29.61
CA GLY A 99 -6.57 14.67 -28.19
C GLY A 99 -6.72 13.37 -27.40
N PRO A 100 -5.71 12.51 -27.39
CA PRO A 100 -5.83 11.15 -26.83
C PRO A 100 -6.10 11.15 -25.32
N ARG A 101 -6.81 10.12 -24.87
CA ARG A 101 -7.08 9.89 -23.44
C ARG A 101 -6.44 8.63 -22.89
N ASP A 102 -5.80 7.83 -23.74
CA ASP A 102 -5.10 6.61 -23.42
C ASP A 102 -3.68 6.84 -22.88
N MET A 103 -3.06 5.76 -22.43
CA MET A 103 -1.61 5.66 -22.25
C MET A 103 -1.04 4.99 -23.51
N ALA A 104 -0.34 5.75 -24.32
CA ALA A 104 0.25 5.28 -25.56
C ALA A 104 1.71 4.85 -25.34
N PHE A 105 1.99 3.57 -25.53
CA PHE A 105 3.31 2.98 -25.40
C PHE A 105 3.90 2.68 -26.79
N GLY A 106 5.22 2.83 -26.90
CA GLY A 106 5.94 2.48 -28.12
C GLY A 106 6.73 1.17 -28.03
N LEU A 107 7.39 0.84 -29.12
CA LEU A 107 8.21 -0.36 -29.30
C LEU A 107 9.64 0.01 -29.69
N TYR A 108 10.58 -0.89 -29.44
CA TYR A 108 11.94 -0.74 -29.95
C TYR A 108 12.06 -1.17 -31.39
N THR A 109 12.89 -0.45 -32.18
CA THR A 109 13.27 -0.88 -33.53
C THR A 109 14.32 -1.99 -33.46
N SER A 110 14.26 -2.91 -34.42
CA SER A 110 15.29 -3.97 -34.61
C SER A 110 16.49 -3.51 -35.46
N ASP A 111 16.43 -2.33 -36.06
CA ASP A 111 17.31 -1.88 -37.12
C ASP A 111 18.29 -0.77 -36.73
N CYS A 112 18.47 -0.54 -35.43
CA CYS A 112 19.48 0.41 -34.95
C CYS A 112 20.89 0.00 -35.39
N ALA A 113 21.60 0.93 -36.02
CA ALA A 113 22.94 0.69 -36.58
C ALA A 113 24.00 0.30 -35.53
N ASP A 114 23.79 0.71 -34.26
CA ASP A 114 24.73 0.45 -33.18
C ASP A 114 24.62 -0.95 -32.58
N TYR A 115 23.60 -1.74 -32.97
CA TYR A 115 23.36 -3.04 -32.36
C TYR A 115 24.44 -4.06 -32.78
N ASN A 116 25.09 -4.64 -31.77
CA ASN A 116 25.79 -5.90 -31.97
C ASN A 116 24.79 -7.07 -32.06
N SER A 117 25.23 -8.28 -32.43
CA SER A 117 24.38 -9.46 -32.62
C SER A 117 23.57 -9.81 -31.35
N ILE A 118 24.12 -9.57 -30.16
CA ILE A 118 23.45 -9.84 -28.87
C ILE A 118 22.31 -8.84 -28.66
N SER A 119 22.60 -7.54 -28.77
CA SER A 119 21.59 -6.48 -28.60
C SER A 119 20.49 -6.60 -29.63
N LYS A 120 20.82 -6.84 -30.89
CA LYS A 120 19.86 -7.03 -31.97
C LYS A 120 18.95 -8.23 -31.72
N PHE A 121 19.52 -9.38 -31.31
CA PHE A 121 18.73 -10.54 -30.94
C PHE A 121 17.71 -10.25 -29.84
N ILE A 122 18.16 -9.63 -28.72
CA ILE A 122 17.29 -9.34 -27.58
C ILE A 122 16.16 -8.38 -27.96
N VAL A 123 16.45 -7.29 -28.66
CA VAL A 123 15.44 -6.31 -29.08
C VAL A 123 14.45 -6.92 -30.06
N THR A 124 14.92 -7.72 -31.03
CA THR A 124 14.04 -8.38 -31.99
C THR A 124 13.10 -9.38 -31.33
N VAL A 125 13.60 -10.17 -30.38
CA VAL A 125 12.74 -11.09 -29.59
C VAL A 125 11.73 -10.33 -28.76
N GLN A 126 12.13 -9.23 -28.10
CA GLN A 126 11.22 -8.38 -27.34
C GLN A 126 10.13 -7.80 -28.25
N ARG A 127 10.49 -7.19 -29.37
CA ARG A 127 9.55 -6.61 -30.32
C ARG A 127 8.56 -7.64 -30.84
N HIS A 128 9.04 -8.78 -31.36
CA HIS A 128 8.19 -9.86 -31.88
C HIS A 128 7.19 -10.35 -30.84
N ARG A 129 7.64 -10.44 -29.59
CA ARG A 129 6.80 -10.84 -28.48
C ARG A 129 5.69 -9.83 -28.21
N PHE A 130 6.02 -8.53 -28.16
CA PHE A 130 5.02 -7.47 -27.97
C PHE A 130 4.01 -7.43 -29.11
N GLU A 131 4.46 -7.50 -30.37
CA GLU A 131 3.59 -7.50 -31.54
C GLU A 131 2.62 -8.70 -31.54
N LYS A 132 3.11 -9.89 -31.20
CA LYS A 132 2.31 -11.11 -31.18
C LYS A 132 1.32 -11.19 -30.04
N GLU A 133 1.70 -10.72 -28.86
CA GLU A 133 0.86 -10.74 -27.66
C GLU A 133 -0.18 -9.61 -27.74
N PHE A 134 0.16 -8.47 -28.32
CA PHE A 134 -0.76 -7.38 -28.58
C PHE A 134 -1.85 -7.76 -29.61
N SER A 135 -1.50 -8.44 -30.70
CA SER A 135 -2.47 -8.93 -31.69
C SER A 135 -3.50 -9.91 -31.13
N ARG A 136 -3.23 -10.52 -29.98
CA ARG A 136 -4.11 -11.48 -29.29
C ARG A 136 -4.95 -10.85 -28.16
N HIS A 137 -4.94 -9.54 -27.98
CA HIS A 137 -5.61 -8.81 -26.87
C HIS A 137 -5.20 -9.26 -25.45
N TYR A 138 -4.05 -9.93 -25.31
CA TYR A 138 -3.59 -10.45 -24.02
C TYR A 138 -2.70 -9.48 -23.24
N PHE A 139 -2.13 -8.46 -23.89
CA PHE A 139 -1.25 -7.50 -23.24
C PHE A 139 -2.02 -6.29 -22.73
N ARG A 140 -1.89 -6.03 -21.44
CA ARG A 140 -2.44 -4.86 -20.79
C ARG A 140 -1.36 -4.04 -20.05
N TYR A 141 -0.13 -4.03 -20.56
CA TYR A 141 0.90 -3.12 -20.08
C TYR A 141 1.94 -2.85 -21.18
N GLY A 142 2.51 -1.65 -21.15
CA GLY A 142 3.63 -1.25 -22.01
C GLY A 142 4.91 -1.06 -21.20
N GLN A 143 6.05 -0.96 -21.89
CA GLN A 143 7.32 -0.58 -21.26
C GLN A 143 7.37 0.94 -21.14
N SER A 144 7.70 1.47 -19.96
CA SER A 144 7.80 2.91 -19.74
C SER A 144 9.03 3.58 -20.38
N SER A 145 9.75 2.85 -21.26
CA SER A 145 10.91 3.39 -21.99
C SER A 145 10.56 4.61 -22.84
N HIS A 146 9.38 4.63 -23.47
CA HIS A 146 8.76 5.82 -24.06
C HIS A 146 7.24 5.65 -24.03
N VAL A 147 6.58 6.54 -23.29
CA VAL A 147 5.14 6.52 -23.10
C VAL A 147 4.58 7.94 -23.08
N LEU A 148 3.52 8.14 -23.86
CA LEU A 148 2.80 9.41 -23.97
C LEU A 148 1.45 9.30 -23.26
N MET A 149 1.11 10.26 -22.41
CA MET A 149 -0.17 10.30 -21.70
C MET A 149 -0.57 11.73 -21.30
N ARG A 150 -1.83 11.93 -20.93
CA ARG A 150 -2.28 13.21 -20.35
C ARG A 150 -1.60 13.46 -19.02
N ARG A 151 -1.17 14.71 -18.80
CA ARG A 151 -0.52 15.10 -17.54
C ARG A 151 -1.41 14.89 -16.32
N ASP A 152 -2.71 15.18 -16.42
CA ASP A 152 -3.65 15.13 -15.29
C ASP A 152 -4.11 13.72 -14.91
N LEU A 153 -3.64 12.69 -15.63
CA LEU A 153 -3.97 11.30 -15.39
C LEU A 153 -3.59 10.85 -13.96
N TYR A 154 -2.56 11.48 -13.35
CA TYR A 154 -2.19 11.19 -11.96
C TYR A 154 -3.32 11.42 -10.96
N LYS A 155 -4.30 12.27 -11.27
CA LYS A 155 -5.46 12.50 -10.40
C LYS A 155 -6.35 11.25 -10.29
N GLN A 156 -6.35 10.44 -11.34
CA GLN A 156 -7.16 9.22 -11.45
C GLN A 156 -6.42 7.96 -10.99
N ILE A 157 -5.14 7.84 -11.37
CA ILE A 157 -4.36 6.62 -11.13
C ILE A 157 -3.20 6.80 -10.13
N GLY A 158 -2.90 8.02 -9.68
CA GLY A 158 -1.72 8.34 -8.89
C GLY A 158 -0.42 8.38 -9.71
N PHE A 159 0.67 8.70 -9.04
CA PHE A 159 2.02 8.69 -9.61
C PHE A 159 2.62 7.29 -9.66
N PHE A 160 3.77 7.11 -10.34
CA PHE A 160 4.53 5.87 -10.27
C PHE A 160 4.87 5.52 -8.81
N ASN A 161 4.95 4.25 -8.47
CA ASN A 161 5.44 3.84 -7.15
C ASN A 161 6.94 4.18 -7.02
N PRO A 162 7.33 5.15 -6.16
CA PRO A 162 8.70 5.64 -6.08
C PRO A 162 9.68 4.65 -5.43
N HIS A 163 9.16 3.60 -4.78
CA HIS A 163 9.97 2.62 -4.03
C HIS A 163 10.25 1.35 -4.83
N LEU A 164 9.58 1.16 -5.97
CA LEU A 164 9.86 0.05 -6.87
C LEU A 164 11.15 0.31 -7.63
N ARG A 165 12.07 -0.66 -7.55
CA ARG A 165 13.32 -0.66 -8.30
C ARG A 165 13.11 -1.04 -9.77
N MET A 166 12.02 -1.77 -10.04
CA MET A 166 11.62 -2.27 -11.35
C MET A 166 10.12 -2.58 -11.33
N HIS A 167 9.50 -2.69 -12.52
CA HIS A 167 8.08 -2.97 -12.71
C HIS A 167 7.13 -1.87 -12.22
N GLU A 168 7.62 -0.65 -12.01
CA GLU A 168 6.80 0.53 -11.77
C GLU A 168 5.84 0.81 -12.93
N ASP A 169 6.24 0.44 -14.15
CA ASP A 169 5.43 0.50 -15.37
C ASP A 169 4.25 -0.48 -15.33
N LYS A 170 4.49 -1.72 -14.90
CA LYS A 170 3.42 -2.71 -14.76
C LYS A 170 2.43 -2.31 -13.67
N GLU A 171 2.94 -1.84 -12.53
CA GLU A 171 2.13 -1.44 -11.40
C GLU A 171 1.20 -0.27 -11.74
N ILE A 172 1.72 0.77 -12.42
CA ILE A 172 0.88 1.89 -12.85
C ILE A 172 -0.13 1.49 -13.94
N CYS A 173 0.24 0.59 -14.86
CA CYS A 173 -0.68 0.06 -15.87
C CYS A 173 -1.86 -0.70 -15.23
N ILE A 174 -1.63 -1.48 -14.18
CA ILE A 174 -2.71 -2.18 -13.48
C ILE A 174 -3.67 -1.18 -12.84
N ARG A 175 -3.15 -0.12 -12.21
CA ARG A 175 -3.99 0.95 -11.67
C ARG A 175 -4.77 1.68 -12.76
N ALA A 176 -4.15 1.92 -13.91
CA ALA A 176 -4.79 2.54 -15.07
C ALA A 176 -5.96 1.69 -15.60
N ILE A 177 -5.74 0.38 -15.78
CA ILE A 177 -6.79 -0.56 -16.22
C ILE A 177 -7.95 -0.59 -15.21
N ASN A 178 -7.65 -0.70 -13.92
CA ASN A 178 -8.67 -0.70 -12.87
C ASN A 178 -9.46 0.61 -12.84
N ALA A 179 -8.86 1.71 -13.25
CA ALA A 179 -9.49 3.02 -13.35
C ALA A 179 -10.22 3.26 -14.70
N GLY A 180 -10.27 2.25 -15.59
CA GLY A 180 -10.92 2.36 -16.90
C GLY A 180 -10.14 3.19 -17.92
N VAL A 181 -8.82 3.34 -17.75
CA VAL A 181 -7.94 4.02 -18.69
C VAL A 181 -7.47 3.02 -19.74
N ASP A 182 -7.60 3.37 -21.00
CA ASP A 182 -7.12 2.55 -22.10
C ASP A 182 -5.58 2.56 -22.18
N ILE A 183 -5.01 1.38 -22.39
CA ILE A 183 -3.58 1.18 -22.60
C ILE A 183 -3.38 0.62 -24.00
N ASN A 184 -2.66 1.35 -24.82
CA ASN A 184 -2.41 0.98 -26.22
C ASN A 184 -0.90 0.95 -26.49
N VAL A 185 -0.48 -0.05 -27.28
CA VAL A 185 0.89 -0.14 -27.81
C VAL A 185 0.82 0.10 -29.31
N TYR A 186 1.58 1.07 -29.80
CA TYR A 186 1.55 1.50 -31.19
C TYR A 186 2.81 1.03 -31.94
N ALA A 187 2.61 0.36 -33.05
CA ALA A 187 3.69 -0.22 -33.85
C ALA A 187 4.54 0.84 -34.59
N ASP A 188 4.00 2.02 -34.82
CA ASP A 188 4.66 3.16 -35.43
C ASP A 188 5.27 4.16 -34.41
N PHE A 189 5.05 3.93 -33.11
CA PHE A 189 5.72 4.65 -32.05
C PHE A 189 7.06 3.96 -31.71
N LEU A 190 8.05 4.10 -32.61
CA LEU A 190 9.31 3.36 -32.58
C LEU A 190 10.46 4.15 -31.98
N ALA A 191 11.31 3.49 -31.22
CA ALA A 191 12.54 4.08 -30.68
C ALA A 191 13.72 3.12 -30.75
N ASP A 192 14.92 3.67 -30.88
CA ASP A 192 16.18 2.95 -30.75
C ASP A 192 16.56 2.84 -29.28
N HIS A 193 16.87 1.62 -28.82
CA HIS A 193 17.45 1.40 -27.51
C HIS A 193 18.97 1.38 -27.61
N ILE A 194 19.61 2.50 -27.35
CA ILE A 194 21.05 2.68 -27.59
C ILE A 194 21.97 1.97 -26.56
N LYS A 195 21.39 1.16 -25.67
CA LYS A 195 22.15 0.31 -24.74
C LYS A 195 22.69 -0.94 -25.45
N ILE A 196 24.01 -1.06 -25.49
CA ILE A 196 24.68 -2.21 -26.10
C ILE A 196 24.98 -3.25 -25.00
N PHE A 197 24.56 -4.50 -25.24
CA PHE A 197 24.83 -5.60 -24.33
C PHE A 197 26.09 -6.37 -24.75
N SER A 198 27.03 -6.54 -23.82
CA SER A 198 27.99 -7.64 -23.86
C SER A 198 27.35 -8.92 -23.29
N PHE A 199 27.97 -10.08 -23.50
CA PHE A 199 27.50 -11.33 -22.89
C PHE A 199 27.38 -11.20 -21.35
N SER A 200 28.42 -10.69 -20.69
CA SER A 200 28.45 -10.53 -19.24
C SER A 200 27.37 -9.55 -18.75
N SER A 201 27.24 -8.38 -19.38
CA SER A 201 26.23 -7.39 -18.99
C SER A 201 24.82 -7.88 -19.21
N LEU A 202 24.58 -8.70 -20.25
CA LEU A 202 23.29 -9.31 -20.50
C LEU A 202 22.92 -10.33 -19.42
N MET A 203 23.86 -11.20 -19.03
CA MET A 203 23.65 -12.19 -17.96
C MET A 203 23.35 -11.51 -16.62
N GLN A 204 24.11 -10.47 -16.28
CA GLN A 204 23.89 -9.67 -15.07
C GLN A 204 22.51 -8.98 -15.10
N ASP A 205 22.13 -8.39 -16.22
CA ASP A 205 20.84 -7.70 -16.39
C ASP A 205 19.67 -8.67 -16.19
N HIS A 206 19.72 -9.87 -16.82
CA HIS A 206 18.68 -10.87 -16.68
C HIS A 206 18.58 -11.49 -15.28
N CYS A 207 19.74 -11.80 -14.68
CA CYS A 207 19.79 -12.26 -13.29
C CYS A 207 19.20 -11.21 -12.35
N HIS A 208 19.58 -9.95 -12.52
CA HIS A 208 19.09 -8.84 -11.69
C HIS A 208 17.60 -8.56 -11.91
N LYS A 209 17.14 -8.60 -13.17
CA LYS A 209 15.71 -8.45 -13.49
C LYS A 209 14.86 -9.57 -12.88
N ALA A 210 15.32 -10.83 -12.98
CA ALA A 210 14.64 -11.96 -12.36
C ALA A 210 14.60 -11.86 -10.82
N PHE A 211 15.71 -11.44 -10.22
CA PHE A 211 15.79 -11.18 -8.79
C PHE A 211 14.79 -10.09 -8.34
N LEU A 212 14.76 -8.94 -9.02
CA LEU A 212 13.85 -7.85 -8.68
C LEU A 212 12.38 -8.20 -8.98
N ALA A 213 12.12 -8.98 -10.03
CA ALA A 213 10.77 -9.46 -10.35
C ALA A 213 10.19 -10.30 -9.22
N GLU A 214 10.98 -11.22 -8.65
CA GLU A 214 10.57 -12.05 -7.53
C GLU A 214 10.35 -11.20 -6.24
N GLU A 215 11.17 -10.15 -6.01
CA GLU A 215 10.94 -9.21 -4.89
C GLU A 215 9.59 -8.50 -5.03
N VAL A 216 9.25 -8.00 -6.22
CA VAL A 216 7.97 -7.32 -6.48
C VAL A 216 6.79 -8.28 -6.36
N GLN A 217 6.95 -9.54 -6.82
CA GLN A 217 5.90 -10.56 -6.69
C GLN A 217 5.54 -10.85 -5.24
N GLN A 218 6.50 -10.81 -4.34
CA GLN A 218 6.28 -11.05 -2.91
C GLN A 218 5.65 -9.85 -2.22
N ASP A 219 6.06 -8.64 -2.59
CA ASP A 219 5.54 -7.40 -2.03
C ASP A 219 4.13 -7.05 -2.59
N SER A 220 3.80 -7.54 -3.79
CA SER A 220 2.54 -7.26 -4.49
C SER A 220 2.11 -8.43 -5.39
N PRO A 221 1.67 -9.57 -4.80
CA PRO A 221 1.41 -10.81 -5.55
C PRO A 221 0.33 -10.66 -6.64
N ASP A 222 -0.69 -9.84 -6.42
CA ASP A 222 -1.77 -9.66 -7.40
C ASP A 222 -1.37 -8.85 -8.62
N VAL A 223 -0.41 -7.93 -8.47
CA VAL A 223 0.21 -7.22 -9.61
C VAL A 223 0.86 -8.23 -10.56
N PHE A 224 1.54 -9.22 -9.99
CA PHE A 224 2.27 -10.23 -10.74
C PHE A 224 1.36 -11.30 -11.33
N ASN A 225 0.41 -11.83 -10.56
CA ASN A 225 -0.47 -12.92 -11.00
C ASN A 225 -1.36 -12.52 -12.18
N LYS A 226 -1.82 -11.26 -12.26
CA LYS A 226 -2.59 -10.75 -13.40
C LYS A 226 -1.75 -10.53 -14.65
N VAL A 227 -0.46 -10.25 -14.49
CA VAL A 227 0.47 -9.95 -15.60
C VAL A 227 1.26 -11.17 -16.05
N GLU A 228 1.71 -12.03 -15.13
CA GLU A 228 2.55 -13.20 -15.44
C GLU A 228 1.82 -14.41 -15.99
N ASN A 229 0.52 -14.56 -15.71
CA ASN A 229 -0.25 -15.60 -16.39
C ASN A 229 -0.29 -15.43 -17.92
N GLN A 230 0.31 -14.35 -18.43
CA GLN A 230 0.39 -14.01 -19.84
C GLN A 230 1.77 -14.31 -20.48
N LEU A 231 2.81 -14.64 -19.69
CA LEU A 231 4.02 -15.23 -20.28
C LEU A 231 3.66 -16.59 -20.88
N SER A 232 3.90 -16.78 -22.20
CA SER A 232 3.55 -18.03 -22.84
C SER A 232 4.09 -19.19 -22.01
N THR A 233 3.26 -20.17 -21.72
CA THR A 233 3.63 -21.38 -20.96
C THR A 233 4.87 -22.04 -21.57
N ARG A 234 5.05 -21.90 -22.89
CA ARG A 234 6.21 -22.39 -23.65
C ARG A 234 7.50 -21.65 -23.28
N TYR A 235 7.46 -20.33 -23.12
CA TYR A 235 8.64 -19.54 -22.72
C TYR A 235 9.09 -19.90 -21.31
N LYS A 236 8.15 -19.96 -20.35
CA LYS A 236 8.46 -20.41 -18.97
C LYS A 236 9.00 -21.83 -18.95
N ALA A 237 8.38 -22.74 -19.72
CA ALA A 237 8.81 -24.12 -19.82
C ALA A 237 10.21 -24.26 -20.44
N SER A 238 10.54 -23.47 -21.47
CA SER A 238 11.87 -23.49 -22.10
C SER A 238 12.97 -22.99 -21.15
N LEU A 239 12.70 -21.93 -20.38
CA LEU A 239 13.64 -21.42 -19.37
C LEU A 239 13.85 -22.43 -18.23
N ILE A 240 12.77 -23.05 -17.73
CA ILE A 240 12.83 -24.07 -16.68
C ILE A 240 13.57 -25.31 -17.20
N ALA A 241 13.25 -25.77 -18.40
CA ALA A 241 13.91 -26.93 -19.02
C ALA A 241 15.39 -26.69 -19.26
N SER A 242 15.77 -25.47 -19.65
CA SER A 242 17.18 -25.10 -19.90
C SER A 242 18.03 -25.10 -18.64
N CYS A 243 17.44 -24.99 -17.48
CA CYS A 243 18.15 -24.82 -16.22
C CYS A 243 17.88 -25.93 -15.20
N ALA A 244 16.61 -26.24 -14.92
CA ALA A 244 16.26 -27.20 -13.86
C ALA A 244 16.67 -28.62 -14.21
N LEU A 245 16.48 -29.02 -15.47
CA LEU A 245 16.78 -30.37 -15.89
C LEU A 245 18.30 -30.69 -15.87
N PRO A 246 19.17 -29.84 -16.43
CA PRO A 246 20.63 -30.06 -16.33
C PRO A 246 21.14 -30.02 -14.89
N CYS A 247 20.65 -29.11 -14.05
CA CYS A 247 21.04 -29.05 -12.63
C CYS A 247 20.63 -30.32 -11.87
N LEU A 248 19.41 -30.82 -12.12
CA LEU A 248 18.91 -32.06 -11.52
C LEU A 248 19.74 -33.25 -11.96
N LEU A 249 20.03 -33.40 -13.24
CA LEU A 249 20.82 -34.50 -13.80
C LEU A 249 22.26 -34.44 -13.32
N LEU A 250 22.87 -33.24 -13.19
CA LEU A 250 24.18 -33.06 -12.60
C LEU A 250 24.18 -33.47 -11.13
N LEU A 251 23.19 -33.07 -10.36
CA LEU A 251 23.02 -33.45 -8.96
C LEU A 251 22.87 -34.95 -8.81
N MET A 252 22.06 -35.60 -9.65
CA MET A 252 21.88 -37.05 -9.64
C MET A 252 23.16 -37.79 -10.04
N THR A 253 23.97 -37.23 -10.95
CA THR A 253 25.29 -37.80 -11.30
C THR A 253 26.28 -37.65 -10.16
N VAL A 254 26.34 -36.50 -9.51
CA VAL A 254 27.21 -36.23 -8.35
C VAL A 254 26.81 -37.11 -7.13
N CYS A 255 25.49 -37.35 -6.98
CA CYS A 255 24.98 -38.25 -5.92
C CYS A 255 25.10 -39.74 -6.27
N GLY A 256 25.71 -40.12 -7.40
CA GLY A 256 25.91 -41.49 -7.78
C GLY A 256 24.70 -42.24 -8.33
N TYR A 257 23.59 -41.54 -8.57
CA TYR A 257 22.37 -42.15 -9.14
C TYR A 257 22.40 -42.30 -10.67
N LEU A 258 23.30 -41.59 -11.35
CA LEU A 258 23.42 -41.64 -12.81
C LEU A 258 24.90 -41.82 -13.23
N SER A 259 25.12 -42.55 -14.32
CA SER A 259 26.45 -42.70 -14.91
C SER A 259 26.90 -41.48 -15.74
N ILE A 260 28.19 -41.40 -16.07
CA ILE A 260 28.78 -40.33 -16.90
C ILE A 260 28.06 -40.20 -18.26
N ASN A 261 27.48 -41.28 -18.79
CA ASN A 261 26.68 -41.22 -20.03
C ASN A 261 25.43 -40.37 -19.90
N HIS A 262 24.81 -40.30 -18.72
CA HIS A 262 23.68 -39.43 -18.44
C HIS A 262 24.10 -37.97 -18.35
N MET A 263 25.35 -37.67 -18.00
CA MET A 263 25.92 -36.32 -18.04
C MET A 263 26.02 -35.80 -19.47
N LEU A 264 26.40 -36.67 -20.42
CA LEU A 264 26.39 -36.34 -21.87
C LEU A 264 24.97 -36.10 -22.37
N ILE A 265 23.98 -36.90 -21.94
CA ILE A 265 22.57 -36.72 -22.26
C ILE A 265 22.06 -35.39 -21.64
N SER A 266 22.48 -35.04 -20.44
CA SER A 266 22.11 -33.77 -19.82
C SER A 266 22.65 -32.57 -20.59
N GLN A 267 23.89 -32.63 -21.06
CA GLN A 267 24.46 -31.60 -21.94
C GLN A 267 23.71 -31.51 -23.28
N LEU A 268 23.35 -32.63 -23.86
CA LEU A 268 22.54 -32.68 -25.11
C LEU A 268 21.17 -32.04 -24.86
N MET A 269 20.53 -32.28 -23.71
CA MET A 269 19.25 -31.68 -23.33
C MET A 269 19.35 -30.14 -23.13
N VAL A 270 20.48 -29.65 -22.63
CA VAL A 270 20.75 -28.18 -22.56
C VAL A 270 20.81 -27.61 -23.98
N PHE A 271 21.50 -28.29 -24.90
CA PHE A 271 21.57 -27.86 -26.30
C PHE A 271 20.22 -28.01 -27.04
N LEU A 272 19.38 -28.97 -26.66
CA LEU A 272 18.04 -29.15 -27.23
C LEU A 272 16.97 -28.24 -26.64
N SER A 273 17.20 -27.67 -25.45
CA SER A 273 16.23 -26.75 -24.82
C SER A 273 15.85 -25.53 -25.69
N PRO A 274 16.74 -24.96 -26.52
CA PRO A 274 16.35 -23.92 -27.47
C PRO A 274 15.32 -24.39 -28.52
N LEU A 275 15.19 -25.70 -28.80
CA LEU A 275 14.16 -26.19 -29.68
C LEU A 275 12.73 -26.01 -29.14
N ILE A 276 12.57 -25.96 -27.80
CA ILE A 276 11.29 -25.65 -27.16
C ILE A 276 10.93 -24.16 -27.38
N ALA A 277 11.96 -23.30 -27.45
CA ALA A 277 11.85 -21.90 -27.79
C ALA A 277 12.04 -21.63 -29.30
N ALA A 278 12.13 -22.65 -30.10
CA ALA A 278 12.45 -22.55 -31.54
C ALA A 278 11.59 -21.53 -32.28
N HIS A 279 10.29 -21.46 -31.94
CA HIS A 279 9.39 -20.49 -32.55
C HIS A 279 9.83 -19.02 -32.30
N GLU A 280 10.35 -18.71 -31.11
CA GLU A 280 10.78 -17.35 -30.76
C GLU A 280 12.18 -17.03 -31.32
N ILE A 281 13.06 -18.05 -31.36
CA ILE A 281 14.40 -17.93 -31.97
C ILE A 281 14.30 -17.85 -33.51
N PHE A 282 13.44 -18.68 -34.14
CA PHE A 282 13.29 -18.72 -35.57
C PHE A 282 12.37 -17.63 -36.15
N SER A 283 11.67 -16.88 -35.29
CA SER A 283 10.96 -15.67 -35.72
C SER A 283 11.90 -14.52 -36.12
N VAL A 284 13.17 -14.60 -35.71
CA VAL A 284 14.21 -13.65 -36.13
C VAL A 284 14.67 -13.94 -37.53
N SER A 285 14.70 -12.94 -38.41
CA SER A 285 14.90 -13.12 -39.84
C SER A 285 16.34 -13.53 -40.24
N ALA A 286 17.35 -13.01 -39.55
CA ALA A 286 18.74 -13.18 -39.95
C ALA A 286 19.38 -14.45 -39.34
N PHE A 287 20.13 -15.19 -40.15
CA PHE A 287 20.80 -16.45 -39.78
C PHE A 287 21.78 -16.28 -38.60
N ARG A 288 22.56 -15.19 -38.60
CA ARG A 288 23.52 -14.87 -37.53
C ARG A 288 22.84 -14.68 -36.17
N GLU A 289 21.70 -14.07 -36.13
CA GLU A 289 20.91 -13.84 -34.92
C GLU A 289 20.27 -15.13 -34.39
N LYS A 290 19.87 -16.03 -35.30
CA LYS A 290 19.40 -17.38 -34.91
C LYS A 290 20.48 -18.18 -34.20
N ILE A 291 21.72 -18.17 -34.70
CA ILE A 291 22.85 -18.82 -34.05
C ILE A 291 23.13 -18.15 -32.69
N THR A 292 23.14 -16.83 -32.65
CA THR A 292 23.33 -16.07 -31.39
C THR A 292 22.27 -16.47 -30.36
N GLY A 293 20.99 -16.57 -30.76
CA GLY A 293 19.90 -17.01 -29.90
C GLY A 293 20.06 -18.44 -29.37
N LEU A 294 20.45 -19.39 -30.24
CA LEU A 294 20.71 -20.77 -29.84
C LEU A 294 21.80 -20.89 -28.76
N LEU A 295 22.85 -20.07 -28.84
CA LEU A 295 23.93 -20.08 -27.89
C LEU A 295 23.61 -19.34 -26.59
N LEU A 296 22.86 -18.24 -26.68
CA LEU A 296 22.52 -17.40 -25.51
C LEU A 296 21.38 -17.96 -24.66
N TRP A 297 20.44 -18.67 -25.27
CA TRP A 297 19.21 -19.08 -24.57
C TRP A 297 19.44 -19.91 -23.30
N PRO A 298 20.28 -20.95 -23.33
CA PRO A 298 20.60 -21.71 -22.11
C PRO A 298 21.22 -20.84 -21.01
N CYS A 299 22.13 -19.92 -21.40
CA CYS A 299 22.79 -19.01 -20.46
C CYS A 299 21.81 -18.03 -19.82
N LEU A 300 20.86 -17.51 -20.60
CA LEU A 300 19.77 -16.67 -20.08
C LEU A 300 18.91 -17.44 -19.08
N GLY A 301 18.59 -18.70 -19.36
CA GLY A 301 17.86 -19.57 -18.43
C GLY A 301 18.57 -19.71 -17.08
N VAL A 302 19.88 -19.97 -17.10
CA VAL A 302 20.70 -20.05 -15.88
C VAL A 302 20.70 -18.72 -15.11
N ALA A 303 20.88 -17.58 -15.81
CA ALA A 303 20.90 -16.27 -15.18
C ALA A 303 19.55 -15.94 -14.51
N VAL A 304 18.43 -16.24 -15.16
CA VAL A 304 17.10 -16.04 -14.60
C VAL A 304 16.86 -16.91 -13.36
N CYS A 305 17.18 -18.22 -13.44
CA CYS A 305 17.02 -19.12 -12.31
C CYS A 305 17.88 -18.72 -11.11
N LEU A 306 19.12 -18.29 -11.34
CA LEU A 306 19.98 -17.78 -10.28
C LEU A 306 19.37 -16.55 -9.61
N GLY A 307 18.85 -15.61 -10.41
CA GLY A 307 18.16 -14.42 -9.90
C GLY A 307 16.97 -14.78 -9.00
N VAL A 308 16.12 -15.71 -9.45
CA VAL A 308 14.95 -16.17 -8.67
C VAL A 308 15.38 -16.87 -7.37
N VAL A 309 16.39 -17.75 -7.42
CA VAL A 309 16.90 -18.43 -6.21
C VAL A 309 17.44 -17.42 -5.20
N LEU A 310 18.27 -16.47 -5.65
CA LEU A 310 18.82 -15.43 -4.78
C LEU A 310 17.71 -14.56 -4.15
N ALA A 311 16.69 -14.22 -4.92
CA ALA A 311 15.54 -13.45 -4.42
C ALA A 311 14.76 -14.24 -3.35
N LYS A 312 14.49 -15.53 -3.60
CA LYS A 312 13.80 -16.40 -2.63
C LYS A 312 14.60 -16.57 -1.34
N CYS A 313 15.92 -16.74 -1.44
CA CYS A 313 16.79 -16.79 -0.28
C CYS A 313 16.74 -15.48 0.52
N LYS A 314 16.86 -14.33 -0.15
CA LYS A 314 16.78 -13.00 0.47
C LYS A 314 15.42 -12.74 1.09
N SER A 315 14.36 -13.12 0.43
CA SER A 315 13.00 -12.99 0.93
C SER A 315 12.76 -13.82 2.18
N ARG A 316 13.21 -15.10 2.17
CA ARG A 316 13.11 -15.97 3.34
C ARG A 316 13.90 -15.41 4.53
N TRP A 317 15.06 -14.81 4.26
CA TRP A 317 15.85 -14.10 5.26
C TRP A 317 15.12 -12.86 5.78
N ARG A 318 14.59 -12.00 4.91
CA ARG A 318 13.80 -10.83 5.30
C ARG A 318 12.54 -11.22 6.08
N TRP A 319 11.86 -12.31 5.68
CA TRP A 319 10.70 -12.82 6.40
C TRP A 319 11.08 -13.26 7.83
N LEU A 320 12.20 -13.96 8.00
CA LEU A 320 12.75 -14.34 9.30
C LEU A 320 13.15 -13.11 10.12
N GLU A 321 13.83 -12.14 9.50
CA GLU A 321 14.23 -10.89 10.12
C GLU A 321 13.02 -10.06 10.56
N ASN A 322 12.02 -9.89 9.71
CA ASN A 322 10.78 -9.18 10.04
C ASN A 322 10.03 -9.89 11.17
N ARG A 323 9.90 -11.21 11.12
CA ARG A 323 9.30 -11.97 12.23
C ARG A 323 10.09 -11.84 13.53
N TRP A 324 11.39 -11.86 13.44
CA TRP A 324 12.24 -11.65 14.62
C TRP A 324 12.08 -10.23 15.19
N LEU A 325 12.02 -9.23 14.33
CA LEU A 325 11.76 -7.85 14.74
C LEU A 325 10.37 -7.69 15.35
N ASP A 326 9.35 -8.34 14.78
CA ASP A 326 7.99 -8.34 15.31
C ASP A 326 7.94 -9.04 16.68
N VAL A 327 8.55 -10.21 16.84
CA VAL A 327 8.64 -10.93 18.12
C VAL A 327 9.40 -10.10 19.16
N LYS A 328 10.55 -9.53 18.80
CA LYS A 328 11.35 -8.66 19.65
C LYS A 328 10.58 -7.39 20.06
N GLY A 329 9.82 -6.82 19.12
CA GLY A 329 8.91 -5.70 19.36
C GLY A 329 7.80 -6.08 20.33
N LEU A 330 7.12 -7.21 20.11
CA LEU A 330 6.06 -7.71 20.99
C LEU A 330 6.56 -8.03 22.39
N VAL A 331 7.73 -8.69 22.53
CA VAL A 331 8.33 -8.94 23.85
C VAL A 331 8.62 -7.63 24.57
N ARG A 332 9.21 -6.65 23.90
CA ARG A 332 9.48 -5.32 24.46
C ARG A 332 8.20 -4.61 24.90
N LEU A 333 7.16 -4.65 24.05
CA LEU A 333 5.86 -4.05 24.34
C LEU A 333 5.14 -4.81 25.46
N GLY A 334 5.22 -6.14 25.50
CA GLY A 334 4.71 -6.97 26.59
C GLY A 334 5.37 -6.65 27.93
N LEU A 335 6.69 -6.49 27.93
CA LEU A 335 7.42 -6.06 29.15
C LEU A 335 6.97 -4.66 29.60
N ARG A 336 6.71 -3.71 28.67
CA ARG A 336 6.13 -2.40 29.03
C ARG A 336 4.74 -2.55 29.64
N ALA A 337 3.89 -3.41 29.07
CA ALA A 337 2.54 -3.67 29.59
C ALA A 337 2.59 -4.20 31.02
N VAL A 338 3.46 -5.18 31.27
CA VAL A 338 3.61 -5.82 32.61
C VAL A 338 4.16 -4.84 33.63
N PHE A 339 5.22 -4.14 33.30
CA PHE A 339 5.87 -3.21 34.26
C PHE A 339 5.27 -1.83 34.29
N ARG A 340 4.24 -1.53 33.48
CA ARG A 340 3.47 -0.26 33.43
C ARG A 340 4.37 0.98 33.53
N ARG A 341 5.46 1.02 32.78
CA ARG A 341 6.48 2.09 32.86
C ARG A 341 6.04 3.46 32.32
N GLY A 342 4.72 3.69 32.16
CA GLY A 342 4.13 4.98 31.79
C GLY A 342 4.28 5.36 30.32
N MET A 343 4.92 4.52 29.47
CA MET A 343 4.96 4.75 28.03
C MET A 343 3.83 3.97 27.36
N PRO A 344 3.05 4.60 26.45
CA PRO A 344 1.88 3.98 25.85
C PRO A 344 2.21 2.84 24.93
N LEU A 345 1.25 1.93 24.79
CA LEU A 345 1.19 0.90 23.75
C LEU A 345 0.25 1.32 22.61
N SER A 346 -0.68 2.23 22.91
CA SER A 346 -1.66 2.76 21.97
C SER A 346 -1.73 4.28 22.06
N ILE A 347 -1.78 4.92 20.89
CA ILE A 347 -1.98 6.37 20.76
C ILE A 347 -3.19 6.61 19.87
N VAL A 348 -4.07 7.47 20.29
CA VAL A 348 -5.07 8.13 19.45
C VAL A 348 -4.60 9.56 19.24
N HIS A 349 -4.40 9.95 18.00
CA HIS A 349 -3.88 11.27 17.66
C HIS A 349 -4.85 11.95 16.69
N PHE A 350 -5.46 13.03 17.14
CA PHE A 350 -6.34 13.84 16.33
C PHE A 350 -5.50 14.76 15.46
N MET A 351 -5.68 14.66 14.13
CA MET A 351 -4.84 15.35 13.16
C MET A 351 -5.38 16.71 12.76
N THR A 352 -6.70 16.89 12.87
CA THR A 352 -7.40 18.11 12.46
C THR A 352 -8.78 18.17 13.12
N SER A 353 -9.26 19.38 13.41
CA SER A 353 -10.67 19.60 13.77
C SER A 353 -11.56 19.85 12.57
N ARG A 354 -10.99 20.08 11.37
CA ARG A 354 -11.77 20.34 10.14
C ARG A 354 -12.54 19.11 9.70
N CYS A 355 -13.82 19.31 9.35
CA CYS A 355 -14.67 18.28 8.76
C CYS A 355 -15.63 18.93 7.78
N ASN A 356 -16.00 18.20 6.72
CA ASN A 356 -17.00 18.63 5.74
C ASN A 356 -18.43 18.21 6.10
N LEU A 357 -18.60 17.36 7.10
CA LEU A 357 -19.92 16.87 7.55
C LEU A 357 -20.25 17.40 8.96
N ARG A 358 -21.55 17.34 9.30
CA ARG A 358 -22.10 17.77 10.60
C ARG A 358 -22.99 16.65 11.16
N CYS A 359 -22.40 15.47 11.40
CA CYS A 359 -23.11 14.30 11.85
C CYS A 359 -23.82 14.55 13.18
N GLU A 360 -25.06 14.04 13.35
CA GLU A 360 -25.90 14.22 14.53
C GLU A 360 -25.19 13.81 15.82
N HIS A 361 -24.53 12.66 15.84
CA HIS A 361 -23.86 12.05 17.00
C HIS A 361 -22.38 12.43 17.14
N CYS A 362 -21.91 13.45 16.42
CA CYS A 362 -20.48 13.82 16.42
C CYS A 362 -20.07 14.41 17.78
N PHE A 363 -19.17 13.75 18.48
CA PHE A 363 -18.59 14.24 19.73
C PHE A 363 -17.62 15.43 19.56
N TYR A 364 -17.24 15.71 18.31
CA TYR A 364 -16.32 16.78 17.91
C TYR A 364 -17.05 18.07 17.49
N LYS A 365 -18.38 18.09 17.60
CA LYS A 365 -19.26 19.10 17.02
C LYS A 365 -18.88 20.56 17.41
N GLU A 366 -18.53 20.77 18.67
CA GLU A 366 -18.18 22.11 19.20
C GLU A 366 -16.86 22.67 18.63
N THR A 367 -15.97 21.81 18.13
CA THR A 367 -14.63 22.20 17.66
C THR A 367 -14.56 22.31 16.14
N LEU A 368 -15.59 21.86 15.39
CA LEU A 368 -15.58 21.80 13.94
C LEU A 368 -15.51 23.15 13.23
N ASP A 369 -15.93 24.23 13.89
CA ASP A 369 -16.07 25.56 13.29
C ASP A 369 -15.02 26.54 13.83
N LEU A 370 -13.99 26.06 14.51
CA LEU A 370 -12.89 26.92 14.97
C LEU A 370 -12.12 27.48 13.78
N LYS A 371 -11.92 28.82 13.77
CA LYS A 371 -11.19 29.52 12.71
C LYS A 371 -9.74 29.06 12.56
N ASP A 372 -9.10 28.74 13.69
CA ASP A 372 -7.76 28.18 13.76
C ASP A 372 -7.84 26.76 14.31
N PRO A 373 -7.69 25.73 13.47
CA PRO A 373 -7.76 24.35 13.91
C PRO A 373 -6.56 23.91 14.77
N GLY A 374 -5.53 24.75 14.94
CA GLY A 374 -4.35 24.45 15.78
C GLY A 374 -3.54 23.25 15.30
N GLU A 375 -3.59 22.92 14.00
CA GLU A 375 -2.98 21.70 13.44
C GLU A 375 -1.46 21.68 13.61
N GLN A 376 -0.94 20.59 14.18
CA GLN A 376 0.49 20.37 14.32
C GLN A 376 1.20 20.32 12.96
N SER A 377 2.33 21.03 12.85
CA SER A 377 3.20 20.96 11.67
C SER A 377 3.94 19.62 11.57
N LEU A 378 4.45 19.28 10.39
CA LEU A 378 5.26 18.05 10.21
C LEU A 378 6.48 18.02 11.14
N LEU A 379 7.10 19.16 11.44
CA LEU A 379 8.23 19.25 12.36
C LEU A 379 7.83 18.89 13.80
N GLN A 380 6.71 19.43 14.27
CA GLN A 380 6.15 19.11 15.59
C GLN A 380 5.75 17.62 15.67
N LEU A 381 5.13 17.08 14.62
CA LEU A 381 4.77 15.66 14.54
C LEU A 381 5.99 14.74 14.51
N ASP A 382 7.07 15.10 13.81
CA ASP A 382 8.32 14.33 13.83
C ASP A 382 8.92 14.29 15.25
N LYS A 383 8.98 15.43 15.94
CA LYS A 383 9.42 15.53 17.33
C LYS A 383 8.55 14.65 18.25
N THR A 384 7.24 14.86 18.23
CA THR A 384 6.28 14.13 19.08
C THR A 384 6.37 12.61 18.85
N THR A 385 6.40 12.15 17.60
CA THR A 385 6.45 10.72 17.29
C THR A 385 7.77 10.07 17.70
N ARG A 386 8.91 10.76 17.60
CA ARG A 386 10.21 10.29 18.15
C ARG A 386 10.17 10.15 19.67
N GLU A 387 9.52 11.08 20.37
CA GLU A 387 9.39 11.05 21.82
C GLU A 387 8.47 9.93 22.30
N ILE A 388 7.38 9.64 21.57
CA ILE A 388 6.49 8.50 21.82
C ILE A 388 7.27 7.18 21.65
N GLY A 389 8.01 7.04 20.56
CA GLY A 389 8.72 5.80 20.24
C GLY A 389 7.77 4.64 19.93
N ASN A 390 8.25 3.41 20.00
CA ASN A 390 7.50 2.23 19.56
C ASN A 390 6.16 2.06 20.29
N VAL A 391 5.10 1.81 19.51
CA VAL A 391 3.74 1.49 19.99
C VAL A 391 3.19 0.26 19.27
N LEU A 392 2.13 -0.31 19.78
CA LEU A 392 1.43 -1.44 19.16
C LEU A 392 0.43 -0.95 18.11
N TRP A 393 -0.31 0.08 18.46
CA TRP A 393 -1.38 0.65 17.63
C TRP A 393 -1.32 2.18 17.64
N TYR A 394 -1.49 2.76 16.46
CA TYR A 394 -1.59 4.22 16.28
C TYR A 394 -2.86 4.56 15.50
N ALA A 395 -3.81 5.21 16.14
CA ALA A 395 -5.04 5.67 15.53
C ALA A 395 -4.93 7.15 15.15
N LEU A 396 -5.19 7.47 13.90
CA LEU A 396 -5.29 8.84 13.40
C LEU A 396 -6.76 9.23 13.37
N GLY A 397 -7.14 10.20 14.17
CA GLY A 397 -8.51 10.70 14.26
C GLY A 397 -8.61 12.17 13.85
N GLY A 398 -9.76 12.76 14.18
CA GLY A 398 -10.04 14.18 13.99
C GLY A 398 -11.46 14.43 13.51
N GLY A 399 -11.70 15.54 12.82
CA GLY A 399 -12.90 15.74 12.01
C GLY A 399 -12.87 14.78 10.84
N GLU A 400 -12.29 15.16 9.70
CA GLU A 400 -12.01 14.27 8.58
C GLU A 400 -10.49 14.27 8.30
N PRO A 401 -9.77 13.18 8.66
CA PRO A 401 -8.32 13.13 8.52
C PRO A 401 -7.81 13.34 7.08
N PHE A 402 -8.57 12.87 6.09
CA PHE A 402 -8.21 13.01 4.69
C PHE A 402 -8.35 14.44 4.14
N LEU A 403 -8.83 15.40 4.93
CA LEU A 403 -8.72 16.82 4.59
C LEU A 403 -7.29 17.34 4.66
N ARG A 404 -6.43 16.71 5.47
CA ARG A 404 -4.99 17.05 5.52
C ARG A 404 -4.27 16.59 4.26
N ASP A 405 -3.62 17.52 3.56
CA ASP A 405 -2.87 17.23 2.35
C ASP A 405 -1.57 16.47 2.61
N ASP A 406 -1.03 16.59 3.80
CA ASP A 406 0.22 15.96 4.25
C ASP A 406 0.01 14.65 5.04
N LEU A 407 -1.21 14.10 5.09
CA LEU A 407 -1.54 12.89 5.87
C LEU A 407 -0.61 11.70 5.57
N HIS A 408 -0.24 11.51 4.30
CA HIS A 408 0.69 10.47 3.89
C HIS A 408 2.12 10.68 4.45
N LYS A 409 2.55 11.94 4.60
CA LYS A 409 3.84 12.28 5.22
C LYS A 409 3.79 12.02 6.73
N ILE A 410 2.67 12.38 7.37
CA ILE A 410 2.42 12.11 8.79
C ILE A 410 2.48 10.60 9.06
N HIS A 411 1.79 9.80 8.23
CA HIS A 411 1.87 8.34 8.30
C HIS A 411 3.31 7.84 8.16
N GLY A 412 4.09 8.39 7.22
CA GLY A 412 5.51 8.05 7.05
C GLY A 412 6.35 8.32 8.32
N LEU A 413 6.13 9.47 8.99
CA LEU A 413 6.79 9.80 10.26
C LEU A 413 6.42 8.80 11.37
N ILE A 414 5.15 8.42 11.48
CA ILE A 414 4.67 7.43 12.46
C ILE A 414 5.31 6.08 12.20
N MET A 415 5.32 5.59 10.96
CA MET A 415 5.94 4.33 10.60
C MET A 415 7.44 4.32 10.88
N LYS A 416 8.14 5.43 10.64
CA LYS A 416 9.57 5.60 10.91
C LYS A 416 9.88 5.60 12.40
N ASN A 417 9.17 6.41 13.18
CA ASN A 417 9.52 6.73 14.56
C ASN A 417 8.83 5.83 15.59
N CYS A 418 7.57 5.45 15.36
CA CYS A 418 6.76 4.66 16.30
C CYS A 418 6.65 3.18 15.92
N GLN A 419 6.89 2.83 14.66
CA GLN A 419 6.89 1.46 14.15
C GLN A 419 5.68 0.62 14.60
N PRO A 420 4.45 1.12 14.50
CA PRO A 420 3.27 0.39 14.94
C PRO A 420 3.05 -0.88 14.11
N MET A 421 2.38 -1.88 14.71
CA MET A 421 1.89 -3.04 13.96
C MET A 421 0.66 -2.68 13.11
N MET A 422 -0.12 -1.69 13.54
CA MET A 422 -1.30 -1.22 12.83
C MET A 422 -1.46 0.29 12.98
N VAL A 423 -1.73 0.96 11.87
CA VAL A 423 -2.25 2.34 11.83
C VAL A 423 -3.70 2.28 11.38
N SER A 424 -4.61 2.91 12.11
CA SER A 424 -6.03 3.01 11.75
C SER A 424 -6.43 4.45 11.47
N ILE A 425 -7.22 4.65 10.41
CA ILE A 425 -7.70 5.97 9.97
C ILE A 425 -9.20 5.86 9.67
N PRO A 426 -10.08 6.43 10.49
CA PRO A 426 -11.49 6.56 10.16
C PRO A 426 -11.66 7.65 9.10
N THR A 427 -12.67 7.49 8.25
CA THR A 427 -13.07 8.49 7.25
C THR A 427 -14.57 8.44 6.99
N ASN A 428 -15.14 9.57 6.66
CA ASN A 428 -16.53 9.64 6.20
C ASN A 428 -16.68 9.21 4.72
N GLY A 429 -15.56 9.05 4.00
CA GLY A 429 -15.56 8.57 2.63
C GLY A 429 -16.00 9.59 1.57
N TRP A 430 -16.18 10.86 1.91
CA TRP A 430 -16.69 11.88 0.99
C TRP A 430 -15.75 12.20 -0.17
N TYR A 431 -14.45 12.31 0.12
CA TYR A 431 -13.43 12.74 -0.86
C TYR A 431 -12.77 11.53 -1.53
N THR A 432 -13.46 10.89 -2.46
CA THR A 432 -13.03 9.64 -3.11
C THR A 432 -11.59 9.68 -3.63
N ASP A 433 -11.28 10.63 -4.50
CA ASP A 433 -9.94 10.68 -5.14
C ASP A 433 -8.85 11.03 -4.14
N LYS A 434 -9.12 11.94 -3.21
CA LYS A 434 -8.17 12.32 -2.17
C LYS A 434 -7.89 11.17 -1.22
N THR A 435 -8.92 10.46 -0.78
CA THR A 435 -8.80 9.28 0.08
C THR A 435 -8.02 8.16 -0.63
N TYR A 436 -8.33 7.89 -1.89
CA TYR A 436 -7.63 6.93 -2.71
C TYR A 436 -6.13 7.27 -2.83
N LEU A 437 -5.81 8.50 -3.29
CA LEU A 437 -4.44 8.93 -3.53
C LEU A 437 -3.60 8.93 -2.25
N ARG A 438 -4.13 9.45 -1.13
CA ARG A 438 -3.40 9.46 0.15
C ARG A 438 -3.20 8.05 0.69
N THR A 439 -4.19 7.17 0.56
CA THR A 439 -4.07 5.76 0.94
C THR A 439 -3.01 5.05 0.09
N LEU A 440 -3.01 5.27 -1.22
CA LEU A 440 -1.99 4.74 -2.12
C LEU A 440 -0.58 5.21 -1.73
N GLU A 441 -0.37 6.52 -1.49
CA GLU A 441 0.92 7.07 -1.08
C GLU A 441 1.41 6.49 0.26
N MET A 442 0.50 6.25 1.21
CA MET A 442 0.82 5.58 2.48
C MET A 442 1.26 4.12 2.25
N LEU A 443 0.52 3.37 1.44
CA LEU A 443 0.81 1.96 1.14
C LEU A 443 2.14 1.80 0.41
N GLN A 444 2.45 2.69 -0.52
CA GLN A 444 3.71 2.68 -1.25
C GLN A 444 4.94 2.87 -0.34
N GLN A 445 4.79 3.55 0.78
CA GLN A 445 5.85 3.77 1.78
C GLN A 445 5.99 2.61 2.77
N MET A 446 4.94 1.77 2.90
CA MET A 446 4.90 0.71 3.91
C MET A 446 5.71 -0.51 3.49
N ARG A 447 6.60 -0.96 4.38
CA ARG A 447 7.33 -2.23 4.25
C ARG A 447 6.87 -3.30 5.25
N ARG A 448 6.11 -2.90 6.27
CA ARG A 448 5.61 -3.76 7.34
C ARG A 448 4.40 -3.15 8.02
N GLY A 449 3.71 -3.93 8.85
CA GLY A 449 2.50 -3.50 9.55
C GLY A 449 1.27 -3.51 8.66
N ALA A 450 0.15 -3.07 9.21
CA ALA A 450 -1.12 -2.95 8.51
C ALA A 450 -1.64 -1.51 8.54
N LEU A 451 -2.19 -1.05 7.43
CA LEU A 451 -2.97 0.18 7.34
C LEU A 451 -4.45 -0.20 7.31
N THR A 452 -5.20 0.24 8.29
CA THR A 452 -6.65 0.05 8.34
C THR A 452 -7.37 1.35 8.03
N VAL A 453 -8.07 1.42 6.91
CA VAL A 453 -8.98 2.52 6.59
C VAL A 453 -10.39 2.08 6.94
N GLN A 454 -11.06 2.83 7.83
CA GLN A 454 -12.41 2.52 8.32
C GLN A 454 -13.39 3.54 7.79
N ILE A 455 -14.31 3.10 6.91
CA ILE A 455 -15.37 3.98 6.41
C ILE A 455 -16.53 3.97 7.39
N SER A 456 -17.04 5.16 7.69
CA SER A 456 -18.15 5.36 8.59
C SER A 456 -19.49 5.05 7.90
N VAL A 457 -20.29 4.13 8.48
CA VAL A 457 -21.59 3.70 7.94
C VAL A 457 -22.58 3.51 9.09
N ASP A 458 -23.67 4.28 9.14
CA ASP A 458 -24.57 4.29 10.31
C ASP A 458 -26.01 3.84 10.02
N GLY A 459 -26.28 3.26 8.88
CA GLY A 459 -27.59 2.74 8.50
C GLY A 459 -27.74 2.56 6.99
N PRO A 460 -28.88 2.05 6.50
CA PRO A 460 -29.24 2.08 5.09
C PRO A 460 -29.16 3.50 4.51
N GLU A 461 -29.06 3.63 3.19
CA GLU A 461 -28.80 4.89 2.48
C GLU A 461 -29.56 6.11 3.04
N ALA A 462 -30.88 6.06 3.09
CA ALA A 462 -31.70 7.19 3.55
C ALA A 462 -31.38 7.60 4.99
N MET A 463 -31.22 6.63 5.89
CA MET A 463 -30.90 6.85 7.30
C MET A 463 -29.45 7.33 7.48
N HIS A 464 -28.53 6.78 6.72
CA HIS A 464 -27.14 7.23 6.73
C HIS A 464 -27.03 8.70 6.30
N ASP A 465 -27.74 9.09 5.23
CA ASP A 465 -27.78 10.47 4.74
C ASP A 465 -28.48 11.41 5.73
N GLU A 466 -29.51 10.95 6.45
CA GLU A 466 -30.15 11.69 7.54
C GLU A 466 -29.15 11.97 8.68
N ILE A 467 -28.43 10.95 9.14
CA ILE A 467 -27.50 11.06 10.27
C ILE A 467 -26.23 11.87 9.92
N ARG A 468 -25.70 11.70 8.71
CA ARG A 468 -24.39 12.23 8.35
C ARG A 468 -24.43 13.41 7.37
N GLY A 469 -25.47 13.52 6.57
CA GLY A 469 -25.67 14.57 5.57
C GLY A 469 -26.00 13.99 4.20
N GLN A 470 -26.77 14.74 3.44
CA GLN A 470 -27.28 14.37 2.11
C GLN A 470 -26.16 13.93 1.17
N HIS A 471 -26.40 12.84 0.42
CA HIS A 471 -25.48 12.24 -0.55
C HIS A 471 -24.22 11.58 0.05
N SER A 472 -24.07 11.52 1.35
CA SER A 472 -22.89 10.92 2.00
C SER A 472 -22.75 9.42 1.67
N TRP A 473 -23.88 8.71 1.52
CA TRP A 473 -23.92 7.31 1.10
C TRP A 473 -23.30 7.08 -0.29
N MET A 474 -23.70 7.87 -1.26
CA MET A 474 -23.16 7.75 -2.61
C MET A 474 -21.65 7.98 -2.66
N HIS A 475 -21.14 8.97 -1.92
CA HIS A 475 -19.72 9.26 -1.86
C HIS A 475 -18.93 8.14 -1.19
N LEU A 476 -19.39 7.63 -0.06
CA LEU A 476 -18.72 6.54 0.65
C LEU A 476 -18.65 5.26 -0.19
N LEU A 477 -19.70 4.91 -0.96
CA LEU A 477 -19.69 3.75 -1.84
C LEU A 477 -18.63 3.88 -2.93
N LYS A 478 -18.53 5.04 -3.59
CA LYS A 478 -17.49 5.31 -4.58
C LYS A 478 -16.09 5.15 -3.97
N THR A 479 -15.91 5.68 -2.77
CA THR A 479 -14.63 5.58 -2.04
C THR A 479 -14.33 4.14 -1.65
N TRP A 480 -15.32 3.41 -1.17
CA TRP A 480 -15.17 1.99 -0.83
C TRP A 480 -14.69 1.16 -2.04
N HIS A 481 -15.36 1.30 -3.19
CA HIS A 481 -14.98 0.58 -4.41
C HIS A 481 -13.54 0.89 -4.84
N LYS A 482 -13.15 2.16 -4.82
CA LYS A 482 -11.78 2.57 -5.13
C LYS A 482 -10.75 1.99 -4.16
N LEU A 483 -11.04 1.96 -2.87
CA LEU A 483 -10.15 1.36 -1.87
C LEU A 483 -10.09 -0.17 -1.99
N LYS A 484 -11.18 -0.84 -2.41
CA LYS A 484 -11.17 -2.28 -2.72
C LYS A 484 -10.22 -2.62 -3.87
N GLU A 485 -10.07 -1.75 -4.86
CA GLU A 485 -9.09 -1.91 -5.92
C GLU A 485 -7.66 -1.87 -5.36
N LEU A 486 -7.37 -0.92 -4.46
CA LEU A 486 -6.07 -0.86 -3.77
C LEU A 486 -5.82 -2.09 -2.89
N GLN A 487 -6.85 -2.58 -2.19
CA GLN A 487 -6.71 -3.76 -1.34
C GLN A 487 -6.30 -5.01 -2.12
N ARG A 488 -6.72 -5.14 -3.37
CA ARG A 488 -6.29 -6.24 -4.25
C ARG A 488 -4.82 -6.17 -4.64
N ILE A 489 -4.24 -4.97 -4.62
CA ILE A 489 -2.84 -4.73 -5.00
C ILE A 489 -1.93 -4.75 -3.76
N TYR A 490 -2.42 -4.22 -2.65
CA TYR A 490 -1.67 -4.04 -1.41
C TYR A 490 -2.28 -4.84 -0.27
N PRO A 491 -1.76 -6.04 0.04
CA PRO A 491 -2.30 -6.90 1.10
C PRO A 491 -2.17 -6.29 2.51
N GLN A 492 -1.33 -5.24 2.68
CA GLN A 492 -1.21 -4.50 3.93
C GLN A 492 -2.42 -3.61 4.21
N LEU A 493 -3.29 -3.35 3.21
CA LEU A 493 -4.51 -2.57 3.39
C LEU A 493 -5.62 -3.44 3.97
N SER A 494 -6.10 -3.07 5.14
CA SER A 494 -7.31 -3.61 5.74
C SER A 494 -8.44 -2.58 5.61
N LEU A 495 -9.59 -2.98 5.09
CA LEU A 495 -10.76 -2.13 4.96
C LEU A 495 -11.80 -2.50 6.01
N GLY A 496 -12.16 -1.54 6.83
CA GLY A 496 -13.15 -1.70 7.89
C GLY A 496 -14.35 -0.80 7.72
N ILE A 497 -15.42 -1.19 8.38
CA ILE A 497 -16.58 -0.33 8.61
C ILE A 497 -16.55 0.11 10.09
N ILE A 498 -16.76 1.38 10.33
CA ILE A 498 -17.00 1.90 11.68
C ILE A 498 -18.40 2.48 11.75
N THR A 499 -19.09 2.18 12.81
CA THR A 499 -20.49 2.53 12.98
C THR A 499 -20.80 2.90 14.42
N VAL A 500 -21.78 3.76 14.59
CA VAL A 500 -22.26 4.19 15.91
C VAL A 500 -23.75 3.85 16.06
N VAL A 501 -24.05 2.92 16.96
CA VAL A 501 -25.44 2.61 17.32
C VAL A 501 -25.96 3.73 18.23
N ASN A 502 -27.01 4.40 17.79
CA ASN A 502 -27.63 5.56 18.45
C ASN A 502 -29.17 5.43 18.47
N GLY A 503 -29.86 6.44 19.00
CA GLY A 503 -31.33 6.44 19.06
C GLY A 503 -32.02 6.38 17.70
N THR A 504 -31.42 6.99 16.69
CA THR A 504 -31.98 7.08 15.33
C THR A 504 -31.92 5.75 14.60
N ASN A 505 -30.80 5.00 14.70
CA ASN A 505 -30.58 3.77 13.92
C ASN A 505 -30.80 2.46 14.70
N ALA A 506 -30.97 2.51 16.01
CA ALA A 506 -31.04 1.31 16.86
C ALA A 506 -32.06 0.28 16.38
N HIS A 507 -33.24 0.73 15.85
CA HIS A 507 -34.31 -0.16 15.44
C HIS A 507 -34.00 -0.98 14.18
N VAL A 508 -33.11 -0.53 13.28
CA VAL A 508 -32.76 -1.25 12.05
C VAL A 508 -31.37 -1.90 12.15
N TYR A 509 -30.56 -1.44 13.08
CA TYR A 509 -29.14 -1.71 13.08
C TYR A 509 -28.75 -3.19 13.22
N PRO A 510 -29.44 -4.01 14.03
CA PRO A 510 -29.10 -5.43 14.15
C PRO A 510 -29.17 -6.18 12.81
N ASP A 511 -30.18 -5.92 11.98
CA ASP A 511 -30.32 -6.56 10.67
C ASP A 511 -29.42 -5.94 9.62
N PHE A 512 -29.12 -4.65 9.76
CA PHE A 512 -28.23 -3.92 8.86
C PHE A 512 -26.77 -4.42 8.90
N ILE A 513 -26.37 -5.16 9.93
CA ILE A 513 -25.05 -5.85 9.94
C ILE A 513 -24.91 -6.82 8.76
N ASP A 514 -26.00 -7.50 8.38
CA ASP A 514 -26.01 -8.41 7.23
C ASP A 514 -25.79 -7.65 5.91
N ASP A 515 -26.49 -6.52 5.76
CA ASP A 515 -26.32 -5.66 4.59
C ASP A 515 -24.90 -5.11 4.48
N ILE A 516 -24.28 -4.72 5.61
CA ILE A 516 -22.87 -4.30 5.64
C ILE A 516 -21.97 -5.44 5.15
N VAL A 517 -22.16 -6.65 5.63
CA VAL A 517 -21.33 -7.80 5.26
C VAL A 517 -21.47 -8.12 3.77
N HIS A 518 -22.70 -8.14 3.25
CA HIS A 518 -22.97 -8.46 1.85
C HIS A 518 -22.48 -7.35 0.90
N THR A 519 -22.75 -6.09 1.22
CA THR A 519 -22.45 -4.95 0.34
C THR A 519 -20.96 -4.62 0.33
N PHE A 520 -20.35 -4.58 1.49
CA PHE A 520 -18.99 -4.09 1.65
C PHE A 520 -17.93 -5.20 1.73
N GLN A 521 -18.28 -6.40 2.19
CA GLN A 521 -17.31 -7.48 2.46
C GLN A 521 -16.08 -6.96 3.19
N PRO A 522 -16.23 -6.34 4.36
CA PRO A 522 -15.13 -5.70 5.07
C PRO A 522 -14.22 -6.72 5.76
N ASN A 523 -13.01 -6.31 6.15
CA ASN A 523 -12.14 -7.11 7.00
C ASN A 523 -12.60 -7.09 8.46
N GLN A 524 -13.24 -5.99 8.90
CA GLN A 524 -13.74 -5.81 10.25
C GLN A 524 -14.92 -4.83 10.28
N ILE A 525 -15.77 -4.97 11.29
CA ILE A 525 -16.82 -4.01 11.62
C ILE A 525 -16.62 -3.56 13.06
N SER A 526 -16.36 -2.27 13.26
CA SER A 526 -16.26 -1.64 14.58
C SER A 526 -17.64 -1.09 14.95
N VAL A 527 -18.40 -1.87 15.73
CA VAL A 527 -19.72 -1.47 16.24
C VAL A 527 -19.51 -0.71 17.55
N ASN A 528 -19.74 0.59 17.53
CA ASN A 528 -19.56 1.48 18.68
C ASN A 528 -20.91 1.93 19.22
N LEU A 529 -20.96 2.28 20.52
CA LEU A 529 -22.11 2.94 21.12
C LEU A 529 -21.98 4.45 21.00
N VAL A 530 -23.12 5.14 20.83
CA VAL A 530 -23.19 6.59 20.88
C VAL A 530 -22.61 7.11 22.22
N ARG A 531 -21.80 8.15 22.11
CA ARG A 531 -21.22 8.85 23.25
C ARG A 531 -22.06 10.07 23.56
N ASN A 532 -22.65 10.11 24.74
CA ASN A 532 -23.35 11.30 25.21
C ASN A 532 -22.35 12.17 25.98
N VAL A 533 -21.88 13.23 25.35
CA VAL A 533 -20.82 14.12 25.90
C VAL A 533 -21.37 14.93 27.06
N GLU A 534 -22.66 15.32 27.05
CA GLU A 534 -23.28 16.18 28.04
C GLU A 534 -23.54 15.46 29.39
N SER A 535 -23.74 14.14 29.39
CA SER A 535 -24.10 13.38 30.58
C SER A 535 -23.02 12.42 31.11
N GLY A 536 -21.81 12.49 30.52
CA GLY A 536 -20.84 11.41 30.74
C GLY A 536 -21.33 10.08 30.17
N ALA A 537 -20.44 9.19 29.74
CA ALA A 537 -20.73 7.96 28.99
C ALA A 537 -21.78 6.99 29.62
N LYS A 538 -22.56 7.39 30.61
CA LYS A 538 -23.40 6.53 31.44
C LYS A 538 -24.90 6.50 31.09
N GLN A 539 -25.39 7.33 30.17
CA GLN A 539 -26.83 7.36 29.84
C GLN A 539 -27.08 7.03 28.37
N VAL A 540 -26.98 5.75 28.05
CA VAL A 540 -27.52 5.20 26.80
C VAL A 540 -28.84 4.51 27.12
N SER A 541 -29.87 4.78 26.31
CA SER A 541 -31.21 4.18 26.55
C SER A 541 -31.16 2.66 26.40
N ILE A 542 -32.06 1.97 27.14
CA ILE A 542 -32.14 0.51 27.12
C ILE A 542 -32.38 -0.04 25.70
N PRO A 543 -33.31 0.53 24.88
CA PRO A 543 -33.49 0.06 23.50
C PRO A 543 -32.19 0.14 22.64
N VAL A 544 -31.38 1.17 22.80
CA VAL A 544 -30.07 1.30 22.10
C VAL A 544 -29.08 0.23 22.58
N LEU A 545 -29.04 -0.05 23.89
CA LEU A 545 -28.20 -1.12 24.43
C LEU A 545 -28.63 -2.50 23.97
N ASP A 546 -29.93 -2.77 23.86
CA ASP A 546 -30.44 -4.04 23.36
C ASP A 546 -30.17 -4.21 21.86
N ALA A 547 -30.30 -3.12 21.10
CA ALA A 547 -29.90 -3.10 19.67
C ALA A 547 -28.38 -3.35 19.50
N TYR A 548 -27.56 -2.69 20.31
CA TYR A 548 -26.11 -2.90 20.32
C TYR A 548 -25.76 -4.36 20.62
N LYS A 549 -26.41 -5.00 21.61
CA LYS A 549 -26.20 -6.40 21.93
C LYS A 549 -26.53 -7.32 20.75
N LYS A 550 -27.70 -7.13 20.14
CA LYS A 550 -28.12 -7.91 18.96
C LYS A 550 -27.19 -7.72 17.79
N ALA A 551 -26.74 -6.49 17.52
CA ALA A 551 -25.76 -6.20 16.47
C ALA A 551 -24.43 -6.91 16.70
N ILE A 552 -23.94 -6.99 17.97
CA ILE A 552 -22.75 -7.74 18.33
C ILE A 552 -22.94 -9.23 18.09
N GLU A 553 -24.06 -9.81 18.54
CA GLU A 553 -24.36 -11.23 18.34
C GLU A 553 -24.41 -11.59 16.85
N ARG A 554 -24.98 -10.70 16.00
CA ARG A 554 -24.99 -10.86 14.55
C ARG A 554 -23.60 -10.75 13.93
N TYR A 555 -22.80 -9.79 14.36
CA TYR A 555 -21.39 -9.66 13.95
C TYR A 555 -20.57 -10.89 14.33
N GLU A 556 -20.72 -11.42 15.55
CA GLU A 556 -20.03 -12.63 16.00
C GLU A 556 -20.43 -13.86 15.19
N TRP A 557 -21.71 -13.95 14.79
CA TRP A 557 -22.18 -15.00 13.89
C TRP A 557 -21.46 -14.95 12.53
N HIS A 558 -21.32 -13.76 11.92
CA HIS A 558 -20.58 -13.58 10.66
C HIS A 558 -19.09 -13.92 10.81
N MET A 559 -18.48 -13.56 11.93
CA MET A 559 -17.10 -13.92 12.23
C MET A 559 -16.90 -15.44 12.37
N ALA A 560 -17.83 -16.12 13.04
CA ALA A 560 -17.79 -17.58 13.23
C ALA A 560 -17.99 -18.34 11.91
N ASN A 561 -18.86 -17.84 11.03
CA ASN A 561 -19.18 -18.44 9.74
C ASN A 561 -18.23 -18.00 8.60
N ARG A 562 -17.16 -17.25 8.91
CA ARG A 562 -16.16 -16.77 7.95
C ARG A 562 -16.75 -15.91 6.82
N SER A 563 -17.88 -15.25 7.05
CA SER A 563 -18.49 -14.34 6.09
C SER A 563 -17.71 -13.02 5.98
N LEU A 564 -16.84 -12.73 6.95
CA LEU A 564 -15.93 -11.58 6.93
C LEU A 564 -14.54 -12.01 6.49
N LEU A 565 -13.86 -11.14 5.74
CA LEU A 565 -12.47 -11.31 5.39
C LEU A 565 -11.64 -11.19 6.67
N ALA A 566 -11.04 -12.30 7.11
CA ALA A 566 -10.28 -12.33 8.36
C ALA A 566 -9.03 -11.41 8.29
N PHE A 567 -8.55 -10.96 9.46
CA PHE A 567 -7.27 -10.27 9.55
C PHE A 567 -6.15 -11.16 9.03
N SER A 568 -5.45 -10.72 7.99
CA SER A 568 -4.37 -11.46 7.32
C SER A 568 -3.00 -11.27 7.99
N TYR A 569 -2.90 -10.40 9.00
CA TYR A 569 -1.63 -10.09 9.65
C TYR A 569 -1.37 -10.96 10.89
N PHE A 570 -0.10 -11.00 11.30
CA PHE A 570 0.34 -11.72 12.50
C PHE A 570 -0.41 -11.23 13.74
N GLY A 571 -1.02 -12.16 14.48
CA GLY A 571 -1.83 -11.84 15.67
C GLY A 571 -3.33 -11.62 15.41
N GLY A 572 -3.82 -11.76 14.20
CA GLY A 572 -5.23 -11.58 13.87
C GLY A 572 -6.21 -12.42 14.70
N VAL A 573 -5.80 -13.62 15.14
CA VAL A 573 -6.59 -14.47 16.05
C VAL A 573 -6.79 -13.80 17.41
N VAL A 574 -5.71 -13.19 17.95
CA VAL A 574 -5.76 -12.47 19.23
C VAL A 574 -6.66 -11.24 19.11
N VAL A 575 -6.58 -10.51 17.98
CA VAL A 575 -7.42 -9.34 17.73
C VAL A 575 -8.89 -9.74 17.68
N ARG A 576 -9.25 -10.81 17.00
CA ARG A 576 -10.64 -11.33 16.98
C ARG A 576 -11.15 -11.70 18.35
N ALA A 577 -10.37 -12.48 19.11
CA ALA A 577 -10.74 -12.87 20.46
C ALA A 577 -10.91 -11.65 21.39
N LYS A 578 -10.05 -10.63 21.22
CA LYS A 578 -10.14 -9.36 21.92
C LYS A 578 -11.40 -8.59 21.56
N GLU A 579 -11.74 -8.48 20.25
CA GLU A 579 -12.92 -7.75 19.78
C GLU A 579 -14.21 -8.32 20.38
N ALA A 580 -14.40 -9.64 20.32
CA ALA A 580 -15.57 -10.29 20.90
C ALA A 580 -15.69 -10.04 22.41
N LEU A 581 -14.58 -10.25 23.15
CA LEU A 581 -14.56 -10.03 24.59
C LEU A 581 -14.79 -8.55 24.96
N GLN A 582 -14.16 -7.63 24.23
CA GLN A 582 -14.30 -6.19 24.48
C GLN A 582 -15.74 -5.71 24.34
N LYS A 583 -16.46 -6.11 23.30
CA LYS A 583 -17.85 -5.73 23.05
C LYS A 583 -18.78 -6.24 24.13
N GLU A 584 -18.60 -7.49 24.55
CA GLU A 584 -19.33 -8.06 25.70
C GLU A 584 -19.09 -7.23 26.97
N LEU A 585 -17.84 -6.88 27.26
CA LEU A 585 -17.49 -6.11 28.46
C LEU A 585 -18.09 -4.69 28.42
N ILE A 586 -18.06 -4.04 27.24
CA ILE A 586 -18.70 -2.72 27.05
C ILE A 586 -20.21 -2.82 27.34
N TYR A 587 -20.89 -3.83 26.81
CA TYR A 587 -22.32 -4.05 27.10
C TYR A 587 -22.58 -4.22 28.60
N ARG A 588 -21.78 -5.01 29.32
CA ARG A 588 -21.92 -5.22 30.77
C ARG A 588 -21.69 -3.95 31.57
N VAL A 589 -20.68 -3.18 31.22
CA VAL A 589 -20.43 -1.85 31.82
C VAL A 589 -21.63 -0.94 31.65
N MET A 590 -22.13 -0.82 30.43
CA MET A 590 -23.20 0.14 30.11
C MET A 590 -24.59 -0.30 30.60
N ARG A 591 -24.85 -1.61 30.63
CA ARG A 591 -26.16 -2.17 31.03
C ARG A 591 -26.33 -2.32 32.54
N TYR A 592 -25.23 -2.71 33.22
CA TYR A 592 -25.29 -3.10 34.62
C TYR A 592 -24.37 -2.26 35.52
N ASP A 593 -23.74 -1.22 34.99
CA ASP A 593 -22.70 -0.40 35.66
C ASP A 593 -21.60 -1.27 36.33
N GLU A 594 -21.27 -2.42 35.71
CA GLU A 594 -20.35 -3.40 36.26
C GLU A 594 -18.90 -2.97 36.11
N PHE A 595 -18.11 -3.08 37.18
CA PHE A 595 -16.67 -2.93 37.11
C PHE A 595 -16.00 -4.19 36.60
N VAL A 596 -15.76 -4.29 35.29
CA VAL A 596 -15.27 -5.49 34.61
C VAL A 596 -13.75 -5.63 34.62
N THR A 597 -13.01 -4.51 34.66
CA THR A 597 -11.53 -4.49 34.64
C THR A 597 -11.02 -3.07 34.98
N PRO A 598 -9.82 -2.96 35.58
CA PRO A 598 -9.18 -1.66 35.78
C PRO A 598 -8.87 -0.97 34.46
N CYS A 599 -9.20 0.34 34.37
CA CYS A 599 -8.87 1.14 33.20
C CYS A 599 -7.37 1.41 33.11
N THR A 600 -6.80 1.24 31.91
CA THR A 600 -5.38 1.44 31.60
C THR A 600 -5.07 2.77 30.94
N ALA A 601 -6.08 3.63 30.74
CA ALA A 601 -5.92 4.98 30.20
C ALA A 601 -4.92 5.82 31.04
N GLY A 602 -4.12 6.64 30.37
CA GLY A 602 -3.04 7.39 30.99
C GLY A 602 -1.83 6.53 31.43
N GLY A 603 -1.86 5.23 31.18
CA GLY A 603 -0.76 4.30 31.40
C GLY A 603 -0.33 3.56 30.13
N LEU A 604 -1.26 2.87 29.50
CA LEU A 604 -1.01 2.10 28.27
C LEU A 604 -1.61 2.77 27.02
N SER A 605 -2.49 3.74 27.17
CA SER A 605 -3.04 4.55 26.08
C SER A 605 -3.07 6.04 26.46
N TYR A 606 -2.89 6.88 25.45
CA TYR A 606 -3.04 8.32 25.54
C TYR A 606 -3.72 8.87 24.29
N VAL A 607 -4.32 10.04 24.44
CA VAL A 607 -4.91 10.83 23.36
C VAL A 607 -4.11 12.11 23.21
N ILE A 608 -3.77 12.45 21.97
CA ILE A 608 -3.13 13.71 21.60
C ILE A 608 -4.09 14.43 20.66
N TRP A 609 -4.43 15.66 21.00
CA TRP A 609 -5.32 16.49 20.22
C TRP A 609 -4.53 17.26 19.14
N GLU A 610 -5.23 17.80 18.13
CA GLU A 610 -4.61 18.57 17.04
C GLU A 610 -3.82 19.79 17.53
N ASP A 611 -4.23 20.38 18.65
CA ASP A 611 -3.58 21.51 19.32
C ASP A 611 -2.46 21.11 20.29
N GLY A 612 -2.07 19.85 20.27
CA GLY A 612 -0.97 19.29 21.09
C GLY A 612 -1.35 18.92 22.52
N ARG A 613 -2.57 19.16 22.97
CA ARG A 613 -3.02 18.73 24.32
C ARG A 613 -2.94 17.22 24.45
N VAL A 614 -2.50 16.75 25.61
CA VAL A 614 -2.39 15.31 25.93
C VAL A 614 -3.35 14.97 27.05
N ASN A 615 -4.25 14.01 26.78
CA ASN A 615 -5.21 13.48 27.75
C ASN A 615 -4.99 11.96 27.94
N ALA A 616 -5.48 11.42 29.07
CA ALA A 616 -5.48 9.96 29.29
C ALA A 616 -6.41 9.22 28.31
N CYS A 617 -7.57 9.81 27.99
CA CYS A 617 -8.56 9.33 27.04
C CYS A 617 -9.41 10.51 26.53
N GLU A 618 -10.32 10.25 25.57
CA GLU A 618 -11.22 11.25 25.00
C GLU A 618 -12.35 11.67 25.94
N VAL A 619 -12.64 10.88 26.98
CA VAL A 619 -13.79 11.07 27.86
C VAL A 619 -13.45 11.95 29.09
N LEU A 620 -12.23 11.80 29.60
CA LEU A 620 -11.79 12.57 30.75
C LEU A 620 -11.28 13.95 30.31
N PRO A 621 -11.77 15.05 30.93
CA PRO A 621 -11.35 16.40 30.54
C PRO A 621 -9.93 16.75 31.00
N ASP A 622 -9.35 15.95 31.91
CA ASP A 622 -8.07 16.22 32.52
C ASP A 622 -6.92 16.23 31.49
N VAL A 623 -6.37 17.43 31.25
CA VAL A 623 -5.17 17.60 30.40
C VAL A 623 -3.93 17.36 31.24
N VAL A 624 -3.05 16.47 30.83
CA VAL A 624 -1.81 16.16 31.57
C VAL A 624 -0.59 16.90 31.02
N GLY A 625 -0.70 17.56 29.89
CA GLY A 625 0.34 18.40 29.28
C GLY A 625 0.03 18.77 27.85
N ASN A 626 0.98 19.46 27.19
CA ASN A 626 0.90 19.83 25.79
C ASN A 626 2.24 19.54 25.11
N VAL A 627 2.25 18.90 23.92
CA VAL A 627 3.47 18.56 23.19
C VAL A 627 4.01 19.69 22.34
N LEU A 628 3.30 20.81 22.23
CA LEU A 628 3.76 21.98 21.50
C LEU A 628 4.79 22.78 22.30
N GLY A 629 5.74 23.39 21.58
CA GLY A 629 6.84 24.15 22.16
C GLY A 629 8.08 23.31 22.46
N ASP A 630 9.17 23.99 22.80
CA ASP A 630 10.50 23.35 22.94
C ASP A 630 10.92 23.19 24.42
N ALA A 631 10.08 23.63 25.36
CA ALA A 631 10.34 23.46 26.77
C ALA A 631 10.41 21.97 27.18
N PRO A 632 11.29 21.58 28.10
CA PRO A 632 11.43 20.20 28.56
C PRO A 632 10.13 19.56 29.06
N GLU A 633 9.24 20.36 29.69
CA GLU A 633 7.91 19.94 30.14
C GLU A 633 6.99 19.53 28.97
N ASN A 634 7.20 20.06 27.77
CA ASN A 634 6.44 19.75 26.55
C ASN A 634 6.94 18.47 25.85
N ASN A 635 7.99 17.85 26.37
CA ASN A 635 8.43 16.54 25.87
C ASN A 635 7.43 15.46 26.29
N PHE A 636 6.92 14.68 25.33
CA PHE A 636 5.92 13.65 25.58
C PHE A 636 6.34 12.67 26.69
N ARG A 637 7.62 12.28 26.75
CA ARG A 637 8.12 11.36 27.80
C ARG A 637 8.08 12.00 29.20
N ASN A 638 8.23 13.30 29.28
CA ASN A 638 8.12 14.03 30.54
C ASN A 638 6.66 14.23 30.92
N ILE A 639 5.79 14.57 29.98
CA ILE A 639 4.34 14.71 30.20
C ILE A 639 3.77 13.44 30.83
N VAL A 640 4.01 12.26 30.24
CA VAL A 640 3.45 11.00 30.75
C VAL A 640 4.02 10.56 32.10
N LYS A 641 5.07 11.21 32.59
CA LYS A 641 5.72 10.95 33.89
C LYS A 641 5.53 12.04 34.93
N ASN A 642 4.96 13.17 34.56
CA ASN A 642 4.77 14.32 35.46
C ASN A 642 3.80 14.00 36.62
N SER A 643 3.68 14.94 37.56
CA SER A 643 2.81 14.80 38.73
C SER A 643 1.33 14.71 38.36
N ALA A 644 0.88 15.49 37.36
CA ALA A 644 -0.51 15.47 36.87
C ALA A 644 -0.90 14.10 36.30
N ALA A 645 -0.06 13.54 35.41
CA ALA A 645 -0.29 12.21 34.85
C ALA A 645 -0.28 11.10 35.91
N LYS A 646 0.58 11.21 36.93
CA LYS A 646 0.60 10.26 38.07
C LYS A 646 -0.66 10.37 38.91
N ALA A 647 -1.10 11.59 39.22
CA ALA A 647 -2.31 11.86 40.01
C ALA A 647 -3.56 11.36 39.27
N LEU A 648 -3.66 11.62 37.94
CA LEU A 648 -4.76 11.16 37.12
C LEU A 648 -4.84 9.64 37.06
N ARG A 649 -3.72 8.92 36.87
CA ARG A 649 -3.71 7.44 36.93
C ARG A 649 -4.19 6.90 38.28
N LYS A 650 -3.79 7.54 39.39
CA LYS A 650 -4.26 7.16 40.72
C LYS A 650 -5.77 7.37 40.86
N LYS A 651 -6.29 8.53 40.40
CA LYS A 651 -7.72 8.85 40.36
C LYS A 651 -8.51 7.81 39.58
N ILE A 652 -8.07 7.47 38.32
CA ILE A 652 -8.71 6.48 37.46
C ILE A 652 -8.87 5.11 38.15
N VAL A 653 -7.85 4.68 38.90
CA VAL A 653 -7.87 3.41 39.60
C VAL A 653 -8.75 3.47 40.86
N GLN A 654 -8.63 4.53 41.67
CA GLN A 654 -9.39 4.72 42.90
C GLN A 654 -10.90 4.87 42.68
N GLU A 655 -11.29 5.61 41.63
CA GLU A 655 -12.69 5.82 41.25
C GLU A 655 -13.28 4.64 40.45
N LYS A 656 -12.48 3.58 40.22
CA LYS A 656 -12.90 2.42 39.40
C LYS A 656 -13.48 2.88 38.08
N CYS A 657 -12.75 3.78 37.37
CA CYS A 657 -13.19 4.35 36.10
C CYS A 657 -13.60 3.27 35.10
N ARG A 658 -14.82 3.40 34.54
CA ARG A 658 -15.41 2.48 33.58
C ARG A 658 -16.30 3.23 32.59
N CYS A 659 -16.29 2.84 31.34
CA CYS A 659 -17.04 3.48 30.26
C CYS A 659 -17.13 2.59 29.01
N SER A 660 -17.76 3.10 27.96
CA SER A 660 -17.87 2.47 26.64
C SER A 660 -16.74 2.82 25.66
N TYR A 661 -15.70 3.55 26.10
CA TYR A 661 -14.66 4.03 25.20
C TYR A 661 -13.78 2.92 24.65
N GLU A 662 -13.96 2.60 23.37
CA GLU A 662 -13.41 1.41 22.71
C GLU A 662 -11.89 1.38 22.69
N CYS A 663 -11.22 2.55 22.47
CA CYS A 663 -9.76 2.61 22.41
C CYS A 663 -9.13 2.27 23.77
N ALA A 664 -9.69 2.76 24.88
CA ALA A 664 -9.25 2.39 26.23
C ALA A 664 -9.61 0.93 26.54
N MET A 665 -10.80 0.48 26.16
CA MET A 665 -11.24 -0.91 26.34
C MET A 665 -10.37 -1.91 25.57
N THR A 666 -9.79 -1.52 24.43
CA THR A 666 -8.82 -2.34 23.69
C THR A 666 -7.62 -2.68 24.58
N THR A 667 -6.96 -1.69 25.19
CA THR A 667 -5.82 -1.93 26.07
C THR A 667 -6.24 -2.57 27.39
N ASN A 668 -7.42 -2.23 27.93
CA ASN A 668 -7.98 -2.87 29.11
C ASN A 668 -8.19 -4.37 28.91
N THR A 669 -8.75 -4.78 27.77
CA THR A 669 -9.04 -6.20 27.46
C THR A 669 -7.76 -6.99 27.20
N LEU A 670 -6.80 -6.42 26.47
CA LEU A 670 -5.55 -7.11 26.11
C LEU A 670 -4.60 -7.31 27.28
N PHE A 671 -4.53 -6.34 28.21
CA PHE A 671 -3.50 -6.26 29.24
C PHE A 671 -4.04 -6.35 30.69
N SER A 672 -5.25 -6.83 30.84
CA SER A 672 -5.85 -7.08 32.16
C SER A 672 -5.59 -8.51 32.63
N TRP A 673 -4.90 -8.67 33.76
CA TRP A 673 -4.69 -9.96 34.38
C TRP A 673 -5.99 -10.73 34.68
N PRO A 674 -7.06 -10.11 35.22
CA PRO A 674 -8.34 -10.79 35.42
C PRO A 674 -8.99 -11.33 34.14
N LEU A 675 -8.71 -10.74 33.01
CA LEU A 675 -9.28 -11.14 31.72
C LEU A 675 -8.37 -12.08 30.92
N ALA A 676 -7.11 -12.26 31.33
CA ALA A 676 -6.13 -13.06 30.59
C ALA A 676 -6.62 -14.49 30.33
N GLY A 677 -7.18 -15.16 31.34
CA GLY A 677 -7.72 -16.54 31.17
C GLY A 677 -8.87 -16.61 30.17
N ARG A 678 -9.76 -15.61 30.15
CA ARG A 678 -10.87 -15.53 29.20
C ARG A 678 -10.37 -15.24 27.78
N LEU A 679 -9.46 -14.25 27.63
CA LEU A 679 -8.87 -13.87 26.36
C LEU A 679 -8.13 -15.06 25.71
N TRP A 680 -7.20 -15.67 26.46
CA TRP A 680 -6.43 -16.79 25.94
C TRP A 680 -7.29 -18.05 25.76
N GLY A 681 -8.30 -18.26 26.61
CA GLY A 681 -9.32 -19.30 26.39
C GLY A 681 -10.06 -19.13 25.07
N ASN A 682 -10.40 -17.90 24.68
CA ASN A 682 -11.02 -17.60 23.39
C ASN A 682 -10.04 -17.80 22.22
N VAL A 683 -8.77 -17.43 22.40
CA VAL A 683 -7.70 -17.67 21.41
C VAL A 683 -7.48 -19.16 21.16
N LEU A 684 -7.39 -19.96 22.23
CA LEU A 684 -7.09 -21.41 22.15
C LEU A 684 -8.27 -22.25 21.67
N ARG A 685 -9.49 -21.86 22.02
CA ARG A 685 -10.70 -22.60 21.57
C ARG A 685 -10.92 -22.50 20.09
N GLY A 686 -10.19 -21.58 19.42
CA GLY A 686 -10.27 -21.39 17.97
C GLY A 686 -11.73 -21.21 17.51
N GLU A 687 -11.93 -20.97 16.26
CA GLU A 687 -13.19 -20.68 15.57
C GLU A 687 -14.34 -21.73 15.71
N ASN A 688 -14.27 -22.67 16.67
CA ASN A 688 -15.20 -23.80 16.78
C ASN A 688 -16.45 -23.56 17.64
N ARG A 689 -16.69 -22.36 18.16
CA ARG A 689 -18.02 -22.04 18.63
C ARG A 689 -18.90 -21.68 17.42
N LYS A 690 -19.54 -22.67 16.81
CA LYS A 690 -20.81 -22.47 16.14
C LYS A 690 -21.78 -21.96 17.22
N ILE A 691 -21.92 -20.64 17.32
CA ILE A 691 -23.05 -20.05 18.01
C ILE A 691 -24.23 -20.38 17.08
N LEU A 692 -24.98 -21.40 17.44
CA LEU A 692 -26.27 -21.66 16.82
C LEU A 692 -27.13 -20.45 17.21
N PRO A 693 -27.64 -19.66 16.26
CA PRO A 693 -28.72 -18.74 16.56
C PRO A 693 -29.89 -19.62 17.05
N ASP A 694 -30.52 -19.26 18.17
CA ASP A 694 -31.80 -19.80 18.53
C ASP A 694 -32.67 -19.76 17.30
N GLN A 695 -33.13 -20.96 16.89
CA GLN A 695 -34.00 -21.12 15.74
C GLN A 695 -35.24 -20.24 15.92
N LYS A 696 -35.62 -19.54 14.87
CA LYS A 696 -36.79 -18.75 14.57
C LYS A 696 -36.56 -17.23 14.62
N ILE A 697 -36.12 -16.74 13.48
CA ILE A 697 -36.66 -15.51 12.94
C ILE A 697 -37.17 -15.90 11.54
N VAL A 698 -38.48 -16.08 11.46
CA VAL A 698 -39.26 -16.10 10.22
C VAL A 698 -39.41 -14.67 9.75
#